data_c33e09237bfdad976abcb5c6b6da0f76
#
_entry.id   c33e09237bfdad976abcb5c6b6da0f76
#
_cell.length_a   1.000
_cell.length_b   1.000
_cell.length_c   1.000
_cell.angle_alpha   90.00
_cell.angle_beta   90.00
_cell.angle_gamma   90.00
#
_symmetry.space_group_name_H-M   'P 1'
#
loop_
_entity.id
_entity.type
_entity.pdbx_description
1 polymer ?
#
loop_
_entity_poly.entity_id
_entity_poly.type
_entity_poly.pdbx_seq_one_letter_code
_entity_poly.pdbx_strand_id
1 'polypeptide(L)'
;MGQSSIVIKGAREHNLKNVDVEIPRDKLVVITGLSGSGKSSLAFDTIYAEGQRRYVESLSSYARQFLGQMSKPDLDSIDGLSPAVSIDQKTTSKNPRSTVGTVTEIYDYLRLLFARVGVPHCPECGREIKSQTTDQVTDDVLALGEGERALIMAPVVAGRKGEFTKLFQDLQKEGFSRVRIDGEVTKLGGEPVTLNKKIKHFIEVVVDRVVLKESARGRIAQAVEMACQLAEGRVLVKVMEKGAESADVATSSGATGGLAQGEHLFSLALACPEHGHSMTELQPRDFSFNAPYGACPDCLGIGSREEVDPSLVVPDKALSLSEGAVAPFRTGNYYPQVMRAVLEHYGVSPDTPWEDIPKKVQKIMMEGAPGEKIRVDYVTVDGRETYWFIEWEGICEAVMHRYKEASSDRQRQKYEQYFSIIPCATCGGKRLNPQILAVTVAGKNIHEVCEMSSRDSLAFFEGLSFADAQATIAVPIVKEIKTRLRFLVDVGLDYLTLERATATLSGGEAQRIRLATQIGAGLMGVLYILDEPSIGLHQRDNERLIGTLEHLRDLGNTVVVVEHDEGTIRSADYVIDMGPGAGELGGEVVAAGTPEEIMKVEGSLTAQYLSGRKCVPIPAERRHPRRGSIQLKGACENNLKKVDLTVPLGTLTLITGVSGSGKSSLITDTLAPALANRVNHAHRKTGEYRRLLGAERIDKVINIDQSPIGRTPRSNPATYIGLWDDIRALFASTPEAKVRGYAPGRFSFNVAGGRCEACKGDGQKKIEMHFLPDVYVDCEVCQGKRYNRETLEVTYRGKNVYDVLDMTVDEARSFFSKIPGLARKLDTLHDVGLGYIRLGQPATTLSGGEAQRVKLASELQRRQTGKTFYILDEPTTGLHFDDVRQLLEVLQRLVDAGNTVLVIEHNLDIIKAADYIVDLGPEGGDRGGTIVASGTPEEVAAVPESHTGRFLARIFAKEKRDKGAC
;
A
#
# COMPACT_ATOMS: atom_id res chain seq x y z
N MET A 1 22.60 -30.29 -28.35
CA MET A 1 23.26 -29.17 -27.64
C MET A 1 22.24 -28.03 -27.65
N GLY A 2 21.81 -27.52 -26.49
CA GLY A 2 20.91 -26.35 -26.43
C GLY A 2 21.60 -25.12 -27.02
N GLN A 3 20.86 -24.21 -27.63
CA GLN A 3 21.39 -22.91 -28.07
C GLN A 3 22.00 -22.19 -26.88
N SER A 4 23.26 -21.73 -27.04
CA SER A 4 24.02 -21.05 -25.98
C SER A 4 23.62 -19.57 -25.83
N SER A 5 22.79 -19.05 -26.73
CA SER A 5 22.39 -17.64 -26.78
C SER A 5 20.95 -17.48 -27.27
N ILE A 6 20.34 -16.35 -26.91
CA ILE A 6 19.10 -15.83 -27.47
C ILE A 6 19.50 -14.87 -28.60
N VAL A 7 19.07 -15.17 -29.82
CA VAL A 7 19.40 -14.36 -31.01
C VAL A 7 18.17 -13.64 -31.49
N ILE A 8 18.24 -12.31 -31.49
CA ILE A 8 17.17 -11.40 -31.92
C ILE A 8 17.59 -10.76 -33.24
N LYS A 9 16.71 -10.75 -34.22
CA LYS A 9 16.95 -10.13 -35.53
C LYS A 9 15.80 -9.19 -35.90
N GLY A 10 16.16 -8.00 -36.32
CA GLY A 10 15.23 -7.03 -36.89
C GLY A 10 14.20 -6.50 -35.92
N ALA A 11 14.52 -6.27 -34.64
CA ALA A 11 13.57 -5.69 -33.69
C ALA A 11 13.26 -4.23 -34.04
N ARG A 12 11.95 -3.88 -34.14
CA ARG A 12 11.47 -2.56 -34.59
C ARG A 12 10.35 -1.99 -33.69
N GLU A 13 10.14 -2.57 -32.52
CA GLU A 13 9.14 -2.04 -31.58
C GLU A 13 9.45 -0.61 -31.16
N HIS A 14 8.45 0.25 -31.16
CA HIS A 14 8.53 1.66 -30.79
C HIS A 14 9.65 2.43 -31.52
N ASN A 15 10.73 2.76 -30.82
CA ASN A 15 11.86 3.50 -31.39
C ASN A 15 13.04 2.63 -31.80
N LEU A 16 12.94 1.31 -31.72
CA LEU A 16 14.01 0.40 -32.14
C LEU A 16 14.23 0.46 -33.65
N LYS A 17 15.50 0.58 -34.08
CA LYS A 17 15.92 0.74 -35.48
C LYS A 17 16.47 -0.54 -36.06
N ASN A 18 15.61 -1.54 -36.27
CA ASN A 18 15.98 -2.84 -36.84
C ASN A 18 17.15 -3.49 -36.08
N VAL A 19 16.99 -3.64 -34.79
CA VAL A 19 18.07 -4.08 -33.89
C VAL A 19 18.32 -5.58 -34.01
N ASP A 20 19.59 -5.92 -34.24
CA ASP A 20 20.13 -7.27 -34.14
C ASP A 20 20.99 -7.38 -32.88
N VAL A 21 20.70 -8.36 -32.01
CA VAL A 21 21.44 -8.57 -30.76
C VAL A 21 21.47 -10.02 -30.36
N GLU A 22 22.59 -10.44 -29.79
CA GLU A 22 22.80 -11.76 -29.22
C GLU A 22 22.97 -11.64 -27.69
N ILE A 23 22.16 -12.39 -26.94
CA ILE A 23 22.14 -12.41 -25.48
C ILE A 23 22.60 -13.79 -24.99
N PRO A 24 23.72 -13.88 -24.27
CA PRO A 24 24.19 -15.18 -23.75
C PRO A 24 23.19 -15.72 -22.70
N ARG A 25 22.92 -17.03 -22.74
CA ARG A 25 22.07 -17.73 -21.78
C ARG A 25 22.84 -18.06 -20.51
N ASP A 26 22.07 -18.25 -19.42
CA ASP A 26 22.59 -18.61 -18.10
C ASP A 26 23.59 -17.55 -17.56
N LYS A 27 23.32 -16.29 -17.87
CA LYS A 27 24.12 -15.11 -17.54
C LYS A 27 23.27 -14.00 -16.93
N LEU A 28 23.92 -13.13 -16.16
CA LEU A 28 23.37 -11.85 -15.74
C LEU A 28 23.70 -10.83 -16.83
N VAL A 29 22.67 -10.40 -17.55
CA VAL A 29 22.75 -9.46 -18.66
C VAL A 29 22.12 -8.13 -18.27
N VAL A 30 22.84 -7.04 -18.39
CA VAL A 30 22.32 -5.71 -18.12
C VAL A 30 22.09 -4.95 -19.42
N ILE A 31 20.87 -4.42 -19.61
CA ILE A 31 20.52 -3.49 -20.70
C ILE A 31 20.53 -2.08 -20.10
N THR A 32 21.43 -1.23 -20.59
CA THR A 32 21.62 0.14 -20.09
C THR A 32 21.56 1.17 -21.22
N GLY A 33 21.72 2.45 -20.91
CA GLY A 33 21.67 3.57 -21.85
C GLY A 33 20.77 4.73 -21.38
N LEU A 34 20.71 5.83 -22.12
CA LEU A 34 19.92 7.02 -21.81
C LEU A 34 18.43 6.71 -21.58
N SER A 35 17.75 7.55 -20.80
CA SER A 35 16.30 7.48 -20.69
C SER A 35 15.65 7.69 -22.07
N GLY A 36 14.70 6.81 -22.45
CA GLY A 36 14.10 6.84 -23.79
C GLY A 36 14.95 6.27 -24.93
N SER A 37 16.10 5.61 -24.66
CA SER A 37 16.95 5.00 -25.70
C SER A 37 16.42 3.69 -26.30
N GLY A 38 15.30 3.12 -25.79
CA GLY A 38 14.69 1.88 -26.29
C GLY A 38 14.97 0.64 -25.44
N LYS A 39 15.56 0.78 -24.25
CA LYS A 39 15.84 -0.34 -23.32
C LYS A 39 14.61 -1.19 -23.00
N SER A 40 13.55 -0.54 -22.53
CA SER A 40 12.31 -1.22 -22.17
C SER A 40 11.61 -1.81 -23.41
N SER A 41 11.70 -1.15 -24.57
CA SER A 41 11.18 -1.66 -25.84
C SER A 41 11.88 -2.95 -26.26
N LEU A 42 13.18 -3.07 -26.02
CA LEU A 42 13.92 -4.30 -26.29
C LEU A 42 13.60 -5.39 -25.24
N ALA A 43 13.68 -5.05 -23.95
CA ALA A 43 13.53 -6.03 -22.87
C ALA A 43 12.08 -6.55 -22.71
N PHE A 44 11.11 -5.62 -22.63
CA PHE A 44 9.72 -5.95 -22.32
C PHE A 44 8.84 -6.08 -23.55
N ASP A 45 8.85 -5.09 -24.45
CA ASP A 45 7.93 -5.05 -25.58
C ASP A 45 8.39 -6.02 -26.71
N THR A 46 9.65 -6.42 -26.72
CA THR A 46 10.20 -7.40 -27.69
C THR A 46 10.46 -8.77 -27.06
N ILE A 47 11.42 -8.90 -26.14
CA ILE A 47 11.88 -10.20 -25.61
C ILE A 47 10.81 -10.85 -24.74
N TYR A 48 10.31 -10.13 -23.73
CA TYR A 48 9.29 -10.67 -22.83
C TYR A 48 7.98 -10.93 -23.57
N ALA A 49 7.52 -9.98 -24.37
CA ALA A 49 6.26 -10.11 -25.12
C ALA A 49 6.25 -11.34 -26.02
N GLU A 50 7.33 -11.60 -26.77
CA GLU A 50 7.43 -12.80 -27.62
C GLU A 50 7.56 -14.07 -26.79
N GLY A 51 8.32 -14.05 -25.69
CA GLY A 51 8.43 -15.20 -24.79
C GLY A 51 7.09 -15.59 -24.18
N GLN A 52 6.32 -14.61 -23.71
CA GLN A 52 4.98 -14.81 -23.16
C GLN A 52 3.99 -15.26 -24.25
N ARG A 53 4.04 -14.66 -25.44
CA ARG A 53 3.19 -15.04 -26.56
C ARG A 53 3.37 -16.53 -26.91
N ARG A 54 4.62 -17.00 -27.07
CA ARG A 54 4.94 -18.41 -27.34
C ARG A 54 4.47 -19.34 -26.23
N TYR A 55 4.63 -18.91 -24.97
CA TYR A 55 4.13 -19.68 -23.83
C TYR A 55 2.61 -19.81 -23.87
N VAL A 56 1.88 -18.71 -24.07
CA VAL A 56 0.42 -18.73 -24.18
C VAL A 56 -0.05 -19.58 -25.37
N GLU A 57 0.64 -19.50 -26.52
CA GLU A 57 0.33 -20.34 -27.69
C GLU A 57 0.52 -21.84 -27.44
N SER A 58 1.42 -22.21 -26.54
CA SER A 58 1.64 -23.63 -26.15
C SER A 58 0.53 -24.19 -25.26
N LEU A 59 -0.31 -23.33 -24.66
CA LEU A 59 -1.42 -23.73 -23.79
C LEU A 59 -2.63 -24.25 -24.58
N SER A 60 -3.53 -24.92 -23.87
CA SER A 60 -4.78 -25.43 -24.50
C SER A 60 -5.63 -24.30 -25.06
N SER A 61 -6.47 -24.62 -26.07
CA SER A 61 -7.40 -23.63 -26.69
C SER A 61 -8.33 -22.99 -25.66
N TYR A 62 -8.73 -23.72 -24.63
CA TYR A 62 -9.54 -23.22 -23.52
C TYR A 62 -8.80 -22.16 -22.71
N ALA A 63 -7.55 -22.42 -22.29
CA ALA A 63 -6.73 -21.46 -21.56
C ALA A 63 -6.45 -20.19 -22.37
N ARG A 64 -6.23 -20.30 -23.68
CA ARG A 64 -6.03 -19.17 -24.60
C ARG A 64 -7.25 -18.25 -24.71
N GLN A 65 -8.47 -18.76 -24.57
CA GLN A 65 -9.69 -17.92 -24.57
C GLN A 65 -9.74 -16.97 -23.37
N PHE A 66 -9.18 -17.35 -22.23
CA PHE A 66 -9.14 -16.51 -21.03
C PHE A 66 -7.97 -15.51 -21.02
N LEU A 67 -6.84 -15.87 -21.64
CA LEU A 67 -5.63 -15.06 -21.66
C LEU A 67 -5.59 -14.04 -22.80
N GLY A 68 -6.49 -14.14 -23.77
CA GLY A 68 -6.55 -13.28 -24.95
C GLY A 68 -5.45 -13.61 -25.99
N GLN A 69 -5.60 -13.06 -27.19
CA GLN A 69 -4.54 -13.09 -28.19
C GLN A 69 -3.56 -11.95 -27.94
N MET A 70 -2.28 -12.29 -27.74
CA MET A 70 -1.22 -11.29 -27.67
C MET A 70 -0.75 -10.93 -29.08
N SER A 71 -0.57 -9.66 -29.37
CA SER A 71 0.02 -9.20 -30.64
C SER A 71 1.46 -9.68 -30.75
N LYS A 72 1.86 -10.10 -31.95
CA LYS A 72 3.26 -10.43 -32.22
C LYS A 72 4.07 -9.14 -32.23
N PRO A 73 5.20 -9.05 -31.48
CA PRO A 73 6.09 -7.92 -31.57
C PRO A 73 6.64 -7.73 -33.01
N ASP A 74 6.96 -6.50 -33.38
CA ASP A 74 7.55 -6.19 -34.67
C ASP A 74 9.04 -6.56 -34.69
N LEU A 75 9.32 -7.79 -35.16
CA LEU A 75 10.65 -8.36 -35.29
C LEU A 75 10.67 -9.39 -36.41
N ASP A 76 11.85 -9.65 -37.00
CA ASP A 76 12.02 -10.69 -38.02
C ASP A 76 12.05 -12.06 -37.37
N SER A 77 12.94 -12.33 -36.44
CA SER A 77 13.02 -13.60 -35.70
C SER A 77 13.64 -13.44 -34.33
N ILE A 78 13.27 -14.33 -33.40
CA ILE A 78 13.93 -14.52 -32.13
C ILE A 78 14.06 -16.00 -31.84
N ASP A 79 15.26 -16.46 -31.59
CA ASP A 79 15.60 -17.87 -31.35
C ASP A 79 16.23 -18.04 -29.97
N GLY A 80 16.15 -19.27 -29.40
CA GLY A 80 16.74 -19.58 -28.09
C GLY A 80 15.99 -19.09 -26.86
N LEU A 81 14.73 -18.56 -26.98
CA LEU A 81 13.93 -18.14 -25.85
C LEU A 81 13.57 -19.28 -24.91
N SER A 82 13.74 -19.02 -23.61
CA SER A 82 13.16 -19.80 -22.52
C SER A 82 11.81 -19.24 -22.10
N PRO A 83 11.00 -19.95 -21.29
CA PRO A 83 9.84 -19.35 -20.63
C PRO A 83 10.24 -18.08 -19.91
N ALA A 84 9.53 -16.98 -20.17
CA ALA A 84 9.90 -15.65 -19.67
C ALA A 84 9.01 -15.22 -18.51
N VAL A 85 9.61 -14.65 -17.47
CA VAL A 85 8.95 -14.05 -16.30
C VAL A 85 9.39 -12.61 -16.20
N SER A 86 8.41 -11.69 -16.17
CA SER A 86 8.64 -10.26 -15.99
C SER A 86 8.43 -9.85 -14.53
N ILE A 87 9.33 -9.03 -14.03
CA ILE A 87 9.24 -8.39 -12.70
C ILE A 87 9.31 -6.89 -12.92
N ASP A 88 8.16 -6.29 -13.26
CA ASP A 88 8.00 -4.86 -13.51
C ASP A 88 7.64 -4.06 -12.26
N GLN A 89 7.73 -2.74 -12.36
CA GLN A 89 7.46 -1.80 -11.26
C GLN A 89 5.98 -1.37 -11.15
N LYS A 90 5.19 -1.56 -12.22
CA LYS A 90 3.92 -0.83 -12.42
C LYS A 90 2.70 -1.30 -11.64
N THR A 91 2.72 -2.41 -10.90
CA THR A 91 1.51 -2.98 -10.30
C THR A 91 1.61 -3.22 -8.81
N THR A 92 1.36 -2.19 -7.99
CA THR A 92 0.95 -2.40 -6.60
C THR A 92 -0.54 -2.73 -6.59
N SER A 93 -0.91 -3.89 -6.02
CA SER A 93 -2.32 -4.24 -5.83
C SER A 93 -2.97 -3.22 -4.90
N LYS A 94 -4.03 -2.56 -5.37
CA LYS A 94 -4.84 -1.65 -4.54
C LYS A 94 -5.84 -2.39 -3.64
N ASN A 95 -5.81 -3.72 -3.64
CA ASN A 95 -6.70 -4.51 -2.80
C ASN A 95 -6.31 -4.35 -1.32
N PRO A 96 -7.17 -3.81 -0.44
CA PRO A 96 -6.87 -3.59 0.97
C PRO A 96 -6.65 -4.90 1.77
N ARG A 97 -7.06 -6.04 1.20
CA ARG A 97 -6.85 -7.36 1.79
C ARG A 97 -5.51 -8.01 1.42
N SER A 98 -4.79 -7.47 0.43
CA SER A 98 -3.45 -7.96 0.09
C SER A 98 -2.42 -7.47 1.09
N THR A 99 -1.64 -8.40 1.66
CA THR A 99 -0.53 -8.11 2.57
C THR A 99 0.77 -8.74 2.06
N VAL A 100 1.90 -8.34 2.62
CA VAL A 100 3.20 -8.97 2.32
C VAL A 100 3.09 -10.49 2.53
N GLY A 101 2.54 -10.92 3.68
CA GLY A 101 2.38 -12.35 4.00
C GLY A 101 1.53 -13.13 2.99
N THR A 102 0.48 -12.51 2.42
CA THR A 102 -0.38 -13.19 1.42
C THR A 102 0.26 -13.25 0.04
N VAL A 103 0.98 -12.21 -0.37
CA VAL A 103 1.66 -12.18 -1.70
C VAL A 103 2.86 -13.11 -1.73
N THR A 104 3.55 -13.28 -0.60
CA THR A 104 4.69 -14.21 -0.47
C THR A 104 4.27 -15.64 -0.15
N GLU A 105 2.97 -15.91 -0.05
CA GLU A 105 2.39 -17.19 0.36
C GLU A 105 2.78 -17.64 1.79
N ILE A 106 3.57 -16.86 2.51
CA ILE A 106 3.97 -17.18 3.90
C ILE A 106 2.72 -17.33 4.78
N TYR A 107 1.72 -16.47 4.58
CA TYR A 107 0.47 -16.51 5.35
C TYR A 107 -0.29 -17.82 5.16
N ASP A 108 -0.22 -18.47 4.00
CA ASP A 108 -0.87 -19.75 3.74
C ASP A 108 -0.21 -20.88 4.54
N TYR A 109 1.12 -20.87 4.64
CA TYR A 109 1.85 -21.80 5.52
C TYR A 109 1.60 -21.49 7.00
N LEU A 110 1.49 -20.22 7.40
CA LEU A 110 1.12 -19.85 8.78
C LEU A 110 -0.26 -20.39 9.15
N ARG A 111 -1.26 -20.21 8.30
CA ARG A 111 -2.61 -20.76 8.51
C ARG A 111 -2.58 -22.27 8.70
N LEU A 112 -1.80 -22.98 7.89
CA LEU A 112 -1.63 -24.42 8.01
C LEU A 112 -0.95 -24.82 9.32
N LEU A 113 0.12 -24.10 9.70
CA LEU A 113 0.86 -24.34 10.95
C LEU A 113 -0.06 -24.14 12.16
N PHE A 114 -0.74 -22.99 12.25
CA PHE A 114 -1.61 -22.67 13.37
C PHE A 114 -2.81 -23.62 13.48
N ALA A 115 -3.36 -24.08 12.34
CA ALA A 115 -4.44 -25.06 12.35
C ALA A 115 -4.02 -26.45 12.82
N ARG A 116 -2.74 -26.85 12.63
CA ARG A 116 -2.27 -28.21 12.92
C ARG A 116 -1.55 -28.35 14.26
N VAL A 117 -0.83 -27.34 14.68
CA VAL A 117 -0.03 -27.36 15.93
C VAL A 117 -0.36 -26.23 16.90
N GLY A 118 -1.29 -25.36 16.53
CA GLY A 118 -1.71 -24.25 17.38
C GLY A 118 -2.44 -24.72 18.64
N VAL A 119 -2.16 -24.08 19.75
CA VAL A 119 -2.79 -24.32 21.05
C VAL A 119 -3.87 -23.27 21.27
N PRO A 120 -5.16 -23.67 21.34
CA PRO A 120 -6.25 -22.74 21.55
C PRO A 120 -6.33 -22.31 23.02
N HIS A 121 -6.66 -21.02 23.22
CA HIS A 121 -6.87 -20.42 24.53
C HIS A 121 -8.24 -19.74 24.59
N CYS A 122 -8.76 -19.57 25.78
CA CYS A 122 -9.97 -18.80 26.01
C CYS A 122 -9.70 -17.30 25.76
N PRO A 123 -10.47 -16.60 24.92
CA PRO A 123 -10.25 -15.19 24.62
C PRO A 123 -10.47 -14.25 25.82
N GLU A 124 -11.19 -14.72 26.87
CA GLU A 124 -11.48 -13.93 28.07
C GLU A 124 -10.49 -14.19 29.21
N CYS A 125 -10.21 -15.46 29.56
CA CYS A 125 -9.35 -15.80 30.71
C CYS A 125 -7.93 -16.24 30.31
N GLY A 126 -7.63 -16.42 29.01
CA GLY A 126 -6.32 -16.86 28.53
C GLY A 126 -5.94 -18.30 28.86
N ARG A 127 -6.84 -19.09 29.49
CA ARG A 127 -6.58 -20.51 29.82
C ARG A 127 -6.51 -21.33 28.54
N GLU A 128 -5.55 -22.26 28.47
CA GLU A 128 -5.47 -23.26 27.42
C GLU A 128 -6.73 -24.11 27.36
N ILE A 129 -7.30 -24.26 26.16
CA ILE A 129 -8.49 -25.10 25.92
C ILE A 129 -8.01 -26.44 25.37
N LYS A 130 -8.21 -27.50 26.14
CA LYS A 130 -7.88 -28.89 25.77
C LYS A 130 -9.16 -29.68 25.54
N SER A 131 -9.17 -30.59 24.59
CA SER A 131 -10.17 -31.67 24.56
C SER A 131 -9.84 -32.67 25.65
N GLN A 132 -10.84 -33.02 26.43
CA GLN A 132 -10.73 -34.08 27.44
C GLN A 132 -11.21 -35.40 26.84
N THR A 133 -10.60 -36.50 27.24
CA THR A 133 -11.17 -37.84 26.97
C THR A 133 -12.28 -38.15 27.95
N THR A 134 -13.15 -39.07 27.60
CA THR A 134 -14.23 -39.55 28.55
C THR A 134 -13.65 -40.03 29.87
N ASP A 135 -12.47 -40.68 29.85
CA ASP A 135 -11.79 -41.15 31.05
C ASP A 135 -11.29 -39.97 31.89
N GLN A 136 -10.70 -38.96 31.28
CA GLN A 136 -10.23 -37.75 31.99
C GLN A 136 -11.39 -36.99 32.61
N VAL A 137 -12.52 -36.81 31.87
CA VAL A 137 -13.72 -36.18 32.41
C VAL A 137 -14.26 -37.00 33.57
N THR A 138 -14.23 -38.34 33.50
CA THR A 138 -14.68 -39.23 34.56
C THR A 138 -13.81 -39.08 35.82
N ASP A 139 -12.49 -38.99 35.66
CA ASP A 139 -11.55 -38.77 36.75
C ASP A 139 -11.75 -37.40 37.41
N ASP A 140 -11.90 -36.34 36.59
CA ASP A 140 -12.18 -34.99 37.08
C ASP A 140 -13.53 -34.93 37.84
N VAL A 141 -14.57 -35.61 37.35
CA VAL A 141 -15.85 -35.70 38.03
C VAL A 141 -15.73 -36.42 39.37
N LEU A 142 -14.95 -37.50 39.46
CA LEU A 142 -14.69 -38.20 40.74
C LEU A 142 -13.91 -37.30 41.70
N ALA A 143 -13.03 -36.47 41.23
CA ALA A 143 -12.23 -35.54 42.04
C ALA A 143 -13.06 -34.39 42.67
N LEU A 144 -14.29 -34.13 42.21
CA LEU A 144 -15.15 -33.05 42.71
C LEU A 144 -15.57 -33.25 44.18
N GLY A 145 -15.57 -34.49 44.71
CA GLY A 145 -15.82 -34.74 46.11
C GLY A 145 -16.21 -36.20 46.37
N GLU A 146 -15.35 -36.95 47.04
CA GLU A 146 -15.61 -38.35 47.37
C GLU A 146 -16.83 -38.50 48.30
N GLY A 147 -17.81 -39.29 47.88
CA GLY A 147 -19.05 -39.54 48.64
C GLY A 147 -20.16 -38.51 48.43
N GLU A 148 -19.93 -37.44 47.74
CA GLU A 148 -20.93 -36.43 47.39
C GLU A 148 -21.91 -36.97 46.32
N ARG A 149 -23.16 -36.43 46.33
CA ARG A 149 -24.14 -36.72 45.26
C ARG A 149 -24.01 -35.74 44.14
N ALA A 150 -24.01 -36.22 42.89
CA ALA A 150 -23.92 -35.37 41.70
C ALA A 150 -25.02 -35.69 40.70
N LEU A 151 -25.47 -34.66 39.97
CA LEU A 151 -26.32 -34.80 38.80
C LEU A 151 -25.41 -34.66 37.56
N ILE A 152 -25.46 -35.64 36.67
CA ILE A 152 -24.78 -35.58 35.36
C ILE A 152 -25.85 -35.20 34.33
N MET A 153 -25.65 -34.11 33.64
CA MET A 153 -26.62 -33.48 32.75
C MET A 153 -26.00 -33.17 31.37
N ALA A 154 -26.84 -33.25 30.36
CA ALA A 154 -26.47 -32.86 28.99
C ALA A 154 -27.07 -31.49 28.62
N PRO A 155 -26.29 -30.42 28.41
CA PRO A 155 -26.80 -29.10 28.02
C PRO A 155 -27.16 -29.05 26.53
N VAL A 156 -28.42 -29.43 26.21
CA VAL A 156 -28.89 -29.52 24.80
C VAL A 156 -29.35 -28.18 24.21
N VAL A 157 -29.79 -27.24 25.05
CA VAL A 157 -30.13 -25.87 24.59
C VAL A 157 -29.48 -24.85 25.52
N ALA A 158 -28.69 -23.94 24.93
CA ALA A 158 -28.04 -22.85 25.65
C ALA A 158 -28.47 -21.50 25.06
N GLY A 159 -29.30 -20.73 25.77
CA GLY A 159 -29.67 -19.36 25.41
C GLY A 159 -30.42 -19.20 24.09
N ARG A 160 -31.20 -20.19 23.66
CA ARG A 160 -31.95 -20.15 22.40
C ARG A 160 -33.44 -19.89 22.64
N LYS A 161 -34.08 -19.12 21.76
CA LYS A 161 -35.51 -18.85 21.75
C LYS A 161 -36.25 -19.99 21.05
N GLY A 162 -37.39 -20.44 21.61
CA GLY A 162 -38.20 -21.47 20.99
C GLY A 162 -39.15 -22.14 21.97
N GLU A 163 -40.13 -22.91 21.52
CA GLU A 163 -41.05 -23.69 22.32
C GLU A 163 -40.51 -25.09 22.66
N PHE A 164 -39.56 -25.61 21.88
CA PHE A 164 -38.84 -26.88 22.03
C PHE A 164 -39.73 -28.14 22.23
N THR A 165 -40.97 -28.07 21.83
CA THR A 165 -41.96 -29.15 22.01
C THR A 165 -41.52 -30.48 21.39
N LYS A 166 -40.92 -30.41 20.17
CA LYS A 166 -40.40 -31.59 19.49
C LYS A 166 -39.23 -32.21 20.24
N LEU A 167 -38.31 -31.37 20.75
CA LEU A 167 -37.17 -31.84 21.55
C LEU A 167 -37.62 -32.63 22.76
N PHE A 168 -38.62 -32.15 23.52
CA PHE A 168 -39.15 -32.87 24.69
C PHE A 168 -39.80 -34.18 24.31
N GLN A 169 -40.51 -34.24 23.18
CA GLN A 169 -41.10 -35.49 22.67
C GLN A 169 -40.04 -36.52 22.27
N ASP A 170 -38.97 -36.07 21.62
CA ASP A 170 -37.88 -36.94 21.19
C ASP A 170 -37.09 -37.46 22.40
N LEU A 171 -36.76 -36.62 23.38
CA LEU A 171 -36.13 -37.03 24.66
C LEU A 171 -36.99 -38.04 25.44
N GLN A 172 -38.31 -37.86 25.43
CA GLN A 172 -39.23 -38.80 26.08
C GLN A 172 -39.25 -40.18 25.40
N LYS A 173 -39.18 -40.24 24.05
CA LYS A 173 -39.06 -41.46 23.27
C LYS A 173 -37.76 -42.21 23.54
N GLU A 174 -36.67 -41.45 23.75
CA GLU A 174 -35.35 -41.99 24.08
C GLU A 174 -35.24 -42.48 25.54
N GLY A 175 -36.29 -42.27 26.34
CA GLY A 175 -36.37 -42.80 27.69
C GLY A 175 -35.93 -41.86 28.81
N PHE A 176 -35.64 -40.60 28.51
CA PHE A 176 -35.28 -39.61 29.51
C PHE A 176 -36.52 -39.15 30.28
N SER A 177 -36.44 -39.18 31.63
CA SER A 177 -37.58 -38.89 32.48
C SER A 177 -37.57 -37.49 33.08
N ARG A 178 -36.44 -36.76 33.01
CA ARG A 178 -36.26 -35.44 33.62
C ARG A 178 -35.37 -34.53 32.77
N VAL A 179 -35.78 -33.26 32.73
CA VAL A 179 -34.99 -32.16 32.14
C VAL A 179 -34.91 -31.02 33.15
N ARG A 180 -33.84 -30.27 33.15
CA ARG A 180 -33.76 -29.00 33.85
C ARG A 180 -33.99 -27.89 32.82
N ILE A 181 -34.95 -27.01 33.12
CA ILE A 181 -35.33 -25.89 32.24
C ILE A 181 -35.15 -24.61 33.04
N ASP A 182 -34.32 -23.72 32.57
CA ASP A 182 -34.01 -22.41 33.19
C ASP A 182 -33.66 -22.54 34.70
N GLY A 183 -32.99 -23.65 35.07
CA GLY A 183 -32.58 -23.97 36.45
C GLY A 183 -33.51 -24.86 37.23
N GLU A 184 -34.75 -25.11 36.78
CA GLU A 184 -35.74 -25.98 37.48
C GLU A 184 -35.83 -27.35 36.84
N VAL A 185 -35.82 -28.41 37.70
CA VAL A 185 -35.91 -29.78 37.21
C VAL A 185 -37.39 -30.18 37.03
N THR A 186 -37.78 -30.45 35.79
CA THR A 186 -39.13 -30.82 35.37
C THR A 186 -39.17 -32.28 34.91
N LYS A 187 -40.21 -33.01 35.23
CA LYS A 187 -40.44 -34.40 34.76
C LYS A 187 -41.03 -34.38 33.34
N LEU A 188 -40.44 -35.17 32.44
CA LEU A 188 -41.02 -35.47 31.14
C LEU A 188 -42.03 -36.61 31.30
N GLY A 189 -43.26 -36.46 30.78
CA GLY A 189 -44.32 -37.49 30.89
C GLY A 189 -45.50 -37.11 31.74
N GLY A 190 -45.56 -35.88 32.26
CA GLY A 190 -46.73 -35.24 32.87
C GLY A 190 -47.49 -34.36 31.87
N GLU A 191 -47.91 -33.17 32.33
CA GLU A 191 -48.50 -32.17 31.46
C GLU A 191 -47.48 -31.70 30.38
N PRO A 192 -47.95 -31.33 29.16
CA PRO A 192 -47.08 -30.88 28.12
C PRO A 192 -46.30 -29.63 28.53
N VAL A 193 -44.95 -29.67 28.47
CA VAL A 193 -44.10 -28.51 28.77
C VAL A 193 -44.21 -27.55 27.63
N THR A 194 -44.74 -26.35 27.88
CA THR A 194 -44.86 -25.26 26.91
C THR A 194 -43.98 -24.08 27.34
N LEU A 195 -43.00 -23.73 26.51
CA LEU A 195 -42.08 -22.64 26.78
C LEU A 195 -42.44 -21.39 25.95
N ASN A 196 -42.06 -20.21 26.47
CA ASN A 196 -42.32 -18.97 25.81
C ASN A 196 -41.32 -18.75 24.66
N LYS A 197 -41.82 -18.79 23.42
CA LYS A 197 -40.99 -18.63 22.20
C LYS A 197 -40.22 -17.30 22.06
N LYS A 198 -40.53 -16.28 22.87
CA LYS A 198 -39.92 -14.92 22.77
C LYS A 198 -38.72 -14.75 23.68
N ILE A 199 -38.55 -15.58 24.70
CA ILE A 199 -37.42 -15.53 25.64
C ILE A 199 -36.39 -16.60 25.32
N LYS A 200 -35.19 -16.44 25.87
CA LYS A 200 -34.09 -17.40 25.72
C LYS A 200 -34.26 -18.45 26.83
N HIS A 201 -34.09 -19.70 26.46
CA HIS A 201 -34.18 -20.83 27.40
C HIS A 201 -32.86 -21.59 27.47
N PHE A 202 -32.60 -22.20 28.63
CA PHE A 202 -31.53 -23.14 28.90
C PHE A 202 -32.16 -24.46 29.24
N ILE A 203 -31.81 -25.53 28.51
CA ILE A 203 -32.40 -26.85 28.71
C ILE A 203 -31.29 -27.89 28.84
N GLU A 204 -31.22 -28.55 29.97
CA GLU A 204 -30.30 -29.66 30.26
C GLU A 204 -31.08 -30.96 30.53
N VAL A 205 -30.66 -32.03 29.87
CA VAL A 205 -31.21 -33.36 30.09
C VAL A 205 -30.53 -34.01 31.29
N VAL A 206 -31.26 -34.41 32.32
CA VAL A 206 -30.72 -35.16 33.46
C VAL A 206 -30.47 -36.59 33.01
N VAL A 207 -29.18 -36.92 32.78
CA VAL A 207 -28.78 -38.25 32.33
C VAL A 207 -28.76 -39.25 33.51
N ASP A 208 -28.06 -38.89 34.60
CA ASP A 208 -27.99 -39.76 35.76
C ASP A 208 -27.80 -38.97 37.08
N ARG A 209 -28.13 -39.62 38.18
CA ARG A 209 -27.89 -39.14 39.53
C ARG A 209 -26.99 -40.17 40.24
N VAL A 210 -25.76 -39.78 40.50
CA VAL A 210 -24.72 -40.68 41.00
C VAL A 210 -24.12 -40.18 42.32
N VAL A 211 -23.54 -41.13 43.07
CA VAL A 211 -22.68 -40.81 44.22
C VAL A 211 -21.25 -40.95 43.74
N LEU A 212 -20.43 -39.90 43.94
CA LEU A 212 -19.04 -39.84 43.50
C LEU A 212 -18.18 -40.78 44.36
N LYS A 213 -17.96 -42.01 43.89
CA LYS A 213 -17.14 -43.05 44.51
C LYS A 213 -16.42 -43.83 43.43
N GLU A 214 -15.22 -44.32 43.69
CA GLU A 214 -14.46 -45.13 42.76
C GLU A 214 -15.23 -46.39 42.29
N SER A 215 -16.07 -47.00 43.16
CA SER A 215 -16.93 -48.11 42.81
C SER A 215 -18.02 -47.76 41.78
N ALA A 216 -18.33 -46.50 41.57
CA ALA A 216 -19.29 -46.02 40.59
C ALA A 216 -18.66 -45.53 39.28
N ARG A 217 -17.32 -45.63 39.12
CA ARG A 217 -16.55 -45.13 37.96
C ARG A 217 -17.17 -45.54 36.63
N GLY A 218 -17.49 -46.82 36.44
CA GLY A 218 -18.08 -47.32 35.20
C GLY A 218 -19.45 -46.69 34.87
N ARG A 219 -20.28 -46.45 35.91
CA ARG A 219 -21.58 -45.79 35.77
C ARG A 219 -21.45 -44.31 35.45
N ILE A 220 -20.46 -43.65 36.07
CA ILE A 220 -20.15 -42.24 35.79
C ILE A 220 -19.65 -42.10 34.35
N ALA A 221 -18.74 -42.98 33.90
CA ALA A 221 -18.24 -42.96 32.51
C ALA A 221 -19.37 -43.14 31.49
N GLN A 222 -20.30 -44.08 31.71
CA GLN A 222 -21.46 -44.25 30.84
C GLN A 222 -22.38 -43.02 30.83
N ALA A 223 -22.63 -42.41 31.98
CA ALA A 223 -23.44 -41.19 32.06
C ALA A 223 -22.77 -40.00 31.38
N VAL A 224 -21.42 -39.85 31.51
CA VAL A 224 -20.64 -38.85 30.82
C VAL A 224 -20.69 -39.07 29.30
N GLU A 225 -20.49 -40.31 28.84
CA GLU A 225 -20.56 -40.65 27.41
C GLU A 225 -21.92 -40.33 26.82
N MET A 226 -22.99 -40.72 27.50
CA MET A 226 -24.37 -40.44 27.07
C MET A 226 -24.70 -38.96 27.07
N ALA A 227 -24.23 -38.20 28.09
CA ALA A 227 -24.39 -36.76 28.15
C ALA A 227 -23.67 -36.08 26.97
N CYS A 228 -22.45 -36.52 26.66
CA CYS A 228 -21.65 -36.01 25.54
C CYS A 228 -22.29 -36.32 24.18
N GLN A 229 -22.89 -37.49 23.99
CA GLN A 229 -23.62 -37.85 22.77
C GLN A 229 -24.83 -36.94 22.55
N LEU A 230 -25.57 -36.58 23.62
CA LEU A 230 -26.74 -35.71 23.54
C LEU A 230 -26.42 -34.24 23.35
N ALA A 231 -25.31 -33.77 23.90
CA ALA A 231 -24.96 -32.36 23.96
C ALA A 231 -23.66 -32.03 23.18
N GLU A 232 -23.39 -32.71 22.08
CA GLU A 232 -22.25 -32.45 21.19
C GLU A 232 -20.90 -32.37 21.94
N GLY A 233 -20.66 -33.36 22.82
CA GLY A 233 -19.42 -33.47 23.59
C GLY A 233 -19.37 -32.67 24.88
N ARG A 234 -20.47 -32.08 25.33
CA ARG A 234 -20.54 -31.32 26.59
C ARG A 234 -21.27 -32.10 27.67
N VAL A 235 -20.78 -32.03 28.93
CA VAL A 235 -21.43 -32.58 30.09
C VAL A 235 -21.39 -31.58 31.25
N LEU A 236 -22.52 -31.33 31.88
CA LEU A 236 -22.67 -30.46 33.05
C LEU A 236 -22.86 -31.33 34.28
N VAL A 237 -22.01 -31.16 35.27
CA VAL A 237 -22.08 -31.88 36.55
C VAL A 237 -22.39 -30.89 37.65
N LYS A 238 -23.43 -31.16 38.42
CA LYS A 238 -23.80 -30.38 39.62
C LYS A 238 -23.61 -31.25 40.87
N VAL A 239 -22.74 -30.85 41.77
CA VAL A 239 -22.56 -31.45 43.07
C VAL A 239 -23.67 -30.94 44.00
N MET A 240 -24.37 -31.85 44.68
CA MET A 240 -25.50 -31.53 45.56
C MET A 240 -25.02 -31.31 47.00
N GLU A 241 -25.48 -30.24 47.67
CA GLU A 241 -25.20 -30.02 49.09
C GLU A 241 -25.78 -31.10 50.02
N LYS A 242 -25.06 -31.41 51.10
CA LYS A 242 -25.49 -32.38 52.12
C LYS A 242 -26.76 -31.91 52.82
N GLY A 243 -27.87 -32.57 52.52
CA GLY A 243 -29.18 -32.33 53.22
C GLY A 243 -30.31 -31.90 52.28
N ALA A 244 -30.11 -31.69 51.00
CA ALA A 244 -31.19 -31.40 50.08
C ALA A 244 -31.92 -32.65 49.65
N GLU A 245 -33.03 -32.99 50.38
CA GLU A 245 -34.03 -34.01 49.94
C GLU A 245 -34.87 -33.41 48.80
N SER A 246 -34.84 -34.13 47.71
CA SER A 246 -35.75 -34.12 46.57
C SER A 246 -36.84 -33.03 46.52
N ALA A 247 -36.72 -31.91 45.95
CA ALA A 247 -37.69 -31.13 45.20
C ALA A 247 -37.32 -29.62 45.03
N ASP A 248 -36.54 -29.04 45.93
CA ASP A 248 -36.29 -27.60 45.95
C ASP A 248 -34.81 -27.27 45.69
N VAL A 249 -34.35 -27.33 44.46
CA VAL A 249 -33.13 -26.67 44.06
C VAL A 249 -33.47 -25.57 43.05
N ALA A 250 -34.31 -24.65 43.54
CA ALA A 250 -34.44 -23.33 42.99
C ALA A 250 -33.27 -22.49 43.48
N THR A 251 -32.13 -22.56 42.84
CA THR A 251 -31.10 -21.50 42.94
C THR A 251 -30.99 -20.82 41.60
N SER A 252 -31.45 -19.60 41.58
CA SER A 252 -31.42 -18.63 40.51
C SER A 252 -30.09 -18.60 39.80
N SER A 253 -29.92 -19.36 38.74
CA SER A 253 -29.04 -18.93 37.66
C SER A 253 -29.80 -17.85 36.92
N GLY A 254 -29.42 -16.62 37.16
CA GLY A 254 -29.99 -15.48 36.45
C GLY A 254 -29.79 -15.67 34.94
N ALA A 255 -30.62 -15.03 34.16
CA ALA A 255 -30.72 -15.03 32.71
C ALA A 255 -29.38 -14.59 31.96
N THR A 256 -28.22 -14.82 32.54
CA THR A 256 -26.89 -14.35 32.08
C THR A 256 -25.94 -15.47 31.66
N GLY A 257 -26.36 -16.76 31.68
CA GLY A 257 -25.56 -17.85 31.09
C GLY A 257 -24.30 -18.29 31.87
N GLY A 258 -24.11 -17.84 33.12
CA GLY A 258 -22.98 -18.26 33.95
C GLY A 258 -23.30 -19.58 34.73
N LEU A 259 -22.26 -20.36 35.08
CA LEU A 259 -22.37 -21.55 35.91
C LEU A 259 -22.79 -21.15 37.33
N ALA A 260 -23.77 -21.89 37.90
CA ALA A 260 -24.17 -21.71 39.28
C ALA A 260 -23.13 -22.35 40.24
N GLN A 261 -23.16 -21.96 41.52
CA GLN A 261 -22.25 -22.51 42.50
C GLN A 261 -22.40 -24.04 42.60
N GLY A 262 -21.29 -24.77 42.54
CA GLY A 262 -21.25 -26.23 42.52
C GLY A 262 -21.56 -26.88 41.17
N GLU A 263 -21.65 -26.08 40.09
CA GLU A 263 -21.79 -26.60 38.72
C GLU A 263 -20.45 -26.60 38.03
N HIS A 264 -20.11 -27.70 37.37
CA HIS A 264 -18.87 -27.89 36.60
C HIS A 264 -19.21 -28.35 35.20
N LEU A 265 -18.79 -27.59 34.19
CA LEU A 265 -18.95 -27.92 32.78
C LEU A 265 -17.67 -28.58 32.28
N PHE A 266 -17.81 -29.81 31.79
CA PHE A 266 -16.72 -30.52 31.09
C PHE A 266 -17.07 -30.67 29.63
N SER A 267 -16.03 -30.77 28.78
CA SER A 267 -16.24 -30.91 27.34
C SER A 267 -15.23 -31.85 26.74
N LEU A 268 -15.70 -32.80 25.94
CA LEU A 268 -14.85 -33.57 25.03
C LEU A 268 -14.45 -32.73 23.81
N ALA A 269 -15.22 -31.68 23.51
CA ALA A 269 -14.85 -30.67 22.52
C ALA A 269 -13.93 -29.61 23.15
N LEU A 270 -13.18 -28.90 22.34
CA LEU A 270 -12.33 -27.75 22.73
C LEU A 270 -13.23 -26.66 23.34
N ALA A 271 -13.38 -26.60 24.66
CA ALA A 271 -14.22 -25.60 25.34
C ALA A 271 -13.59 -25.08 26.63
N CYS A 272 -13.77 -23.77 26.91
CA CYS A 272 -13.39 -23.20 28.18
C CYS A 272 -14.44 -23.57 29.26
N PRO A 273 -14.05 -24.17 30.40
CA PRO A 273 -14.99 -24.55 31.45
C PRO A 273 -15.59 -23.35 32.19
N GLU A 274 -14.98 -22.19 32.21
CA GLU A 274 -15.44 -20.99 32.91
C GLU A 274 -16.36 -20.11 32.08
N HIS A 275 -16.00 -19.88 30.79
CA HIS A 275 -16.70 -18.94 29.92
C HIS A 275 -17.55 -19.62 28.84
N GLY A 276 -17.49 -20.95 28.70
CA GLY A 276 -18.27 -21.70 27.72
C GLY A 276 -17.88 -21.46 26.26
N HIS A 277 -16.76 -20.75 26.00
CA HIS A 277 -16.25 -20.61 24.64
C HIS A 277 -15.81 -21.98 24.12
N SER A 278 -16.51 -22.49 23.12
CA SER A 278 -16.16 -23.73 22.44
C SER A 278 -15.54 -23.46 21.08
N MET A 279 -14.50 -24.19 20.76
CA MET A 279 -13.90 -24.22 19.46
C MET A 279 -14.17 -25.54 18.76
N THR A 280 -14.48 -25.48 17.47
CA THR A 280 -14.49 -26.64 16.59
C THR A 280 -13.05 -27.03 16.22
N GLU A 281 -12.87 -28.21 15.61
CA GLU A 281 -11.56 -28.57 15.06
C GLU A 281 -11.02 -27.47 14.15
N LEU A 282 -9.82 -26.98 14.47
CA LEU A 282 -9.20 -25.85 13.76
C LEU A 282 -8.84 -26.23 12.34
N GLN A 283 -9.30 -25.43 11.38
CA GLN A 283 -9.00 -25.59 9.96
C GLN A 283 -8.25 -24.39 9.43
N PRO A 284 -7.39 -24.53 8.38
CA PRO A 284 -6.65 -23.41 7.79
C PRO A 284 -7.55 -22.24 7.32
N ARG A 285 -8.81 -22.52 6.96
CA ARG A 285 -9.79 -21.49 6.58
C ARG A 285 -10.20 -20.57 7.74
N ASP A 286 -10.13 -21.06 8.97
CA ASP A 286 -10.52 -20.31 10.17
C ASP A 286 -9.49 -19.20 10.49
N PHE A 287 -8.25 -19.38 10.06
CA PHE A 287 -7.18 -18.38 10.15
C PHE A 287 -7.13 -17.44 8.95
N SER A 288 -8.10 -17.49 8.03
CA SER A 288 -8.14 -16.61 6.87
C SER A 288 -9.01 -15.40 7.15
N PHE A 289 -8.42 -14.20 7.07
CA PHE A 289 -9.19 -12.94 7.12
C PHE A 289 -9.98 -12.67 5.82
N ASN A 290 -9.78 -13.48 4.77
CA ASN A 290 -10.56 -13.43 3.53
C ASN A 290 -11.78 -14.38 3.56
N ALA A 291 -11.88 -15.25 4.57
CA ALA A 291 -12.97 -16.17 4.74
C ALA A 291 -13.91 -15.71 5.87
N PRO A 292 -15.23 -15.86 5.73
CA PRO A 292 -16.20 -15.41 6.75
C PRO A 292 -16.00 -16.02 8.12
N TYR A 293 -15.42 -17.23 8.19
CA TYR A 293 -15.21 -17.98 9.44
C TYR A 293 -14.12 -17.37 10.33
N GLY A 294 -13.05 -16.85 9.73
CA GLY A 294 -11.91 -16.28 10.45
C GLY A 294 -11.92 -14.75 10.51
N ALA A 295 -12.59 -14.10 9.59
CA ALA A 295 -12.61 -12.65 9.49
C ALA A 295 -13.31 -12.00 10.70
N CYS A 296 -12.82 -10.82 11.10
CA CYS A 296 -13.55 -9.97 12.03
C CYS A 296 -14.93 -9.66 11.45
N PRO A 297 -16.04 -9.85 12.20
CA PRO A 297 -17.40 -9.67 11.69
C PRO A 297 -17.70 -8.22 11.28
N ASP A 298 -17.08 -7.24 11.92
CA ASP A 298 -17.35 -5.83 11.66
C ASP A 298 -16.61 -5.27 10.46
N CYS A 299 -15.31 -5.54 10.32
CA CYS A 299 -14.52 -5.04 9.19
C CYS A 299 -14.38 -6.05 8.05
N LEU A 300 -14.98 -7.24 8.18
CA LEU A 300 -14.93 -8.32 7.19
C LEU A 300 -13.50 -8.66 6.73
N GLY A 301 -12.54 -8.61 7.67
CA GLY A 301 -11.14 -8.93 7.42
C GLY A 301 -10.29 -7.80 6.82
N ILE A 302 -10.81 -6.59 6.68
CA ILE A 302 -10.05 -5.44 6.16
C ILE A 302 -9.09 -4.89 7.24
N GLY A 303 -9.51 -4.96 8.53
CA GLY A 303 -8.73 -4.45 9.68
C GLY A 303 -8.90 -2.96 9.94
N SER A 304 -9.42 -2.22 8.98
CA SER A 304 -9.61 -0.77 9.05
C SER A 304 -10.94 -0.35 8.45
N ARG A 305 -11.35 0.88 8.74
CA ARG A 305 -12.50 1.53 8.12
C ARG A 305 -12.08 2.91 7.62
N GLU A 306 -12.66 3.31 6.51
CA GLU A 306 -12.61 4.69 6.05
C GLU A 306 -13.71 5.48 6.76
N GLU A 307 -13.34 6.42 7.61
CA GLU A 307 -14.29 7.26 8.33
C GLU A 307 -13.90 8.73 8.19
N VAL A 308 -14.88 9.60 8.32
CA VAL A 308 -14.65 11.05 8.30
C VAL A 308 -13.88 11.42 9.59
N ASP A 309 -12.73 12.06 9.41
CA ASP A 309 -11.83 12.43 10.51
C ASP A 309 -12.23 13.82 11.06
N PRO A 310 -12.69 13.91 12.32
CA PRO A 310 -13.04 15.17 12.94
C PRO A 310 -11.92 16.22 12.93
N SER A 311 -10.66 15.77 12.95
CA SER A 311 -9.51 16.68 12.93
C SER A 311 -9.26 17.31 11.56
N LEU A 312 -9.65 16.63 10.48
CA LEU A 312 -9.62 17.17 9.12
C LEU A 312 -10.84 18.03 8.82
N VAL A 313 -11.98 17.73 9.47
CA VAL A 313 -13.21 18.51 9.37
C VAL A 313 -13.05 19.87 10.07
N VAL A 314 -12.42 19.90 11.25
CA VAL A 314 -12.10 21.13 12.00
C VAL A 314 -10.59 21.20 12.23
N PRO A 315 -9.85 21.65 11.21
CA PRO A 315 -8.39 21.66 11.26
C PRO A 315 -7.81 22.77 12.15
N ASP A 316 -8.53 23.88 12.30
CA ASP A 316 -8.16 24.98 13.18
C ASP A 316 -9.25 25.21 14.22
N LYS A 317 -8.94 24.82 15.45
CA LYS A 317 -9.88 24.91 16.57
C LYS A 317 -9.99 26.31 17.17
N ALA A 318 -9.07 27.21 16.81
CA ALA A 318 -9.13 28.62 17.26
C ALA A 318 -10.15 29.42 16.44
N LEU A 319 -10.61 28.93 15.29
CA LEU A 319 -11.65 29.56 14.50
C LEU A 319 -13.05 29.25 15.04
N SER A 320 -13.96 30.20 14.90
CA SER A 320 -15.40 30.04 15.14
C SER A 320 -16.11 29.46 13.89
N LEU A 321 -17.37 29.04 14.06
CA LEU A 321 -18.20 28.60 12.92
C LEU A 321 -18.35 29.71 11.88
N SER A 322 -18.55 30.97 12.34
CA SER A 322 -18.68 32.15 11.47
C SER A 322 -17.39 32.44 10.68
N GLU A 323 -16.22 32.13 11.24
CA GLU A 323 -14.92 32.27 10.58
C GLU A 323 -14.58 31.09 9.71
N GLY A 324 -15.41 30.03 9.68
CA GLY A 324 -15.27 28.87 8.85
C GLY A 324 -14.43 27.75 9.46
N ALA A 325 -14.54 27.50 10.76
CA ALA A 325 -13.89 26.37 11.44
C ALA A 325 -14.17 25.02 10.76
N VAL A 326 -15.42 24.81 10.26
CA VAL A 326 -15.84 23.59 9.58
C VAL A 326 -15.43 23.63 8.11
N ALA A 327 -14.29 23.07 7.79
CA ALA A 327 -13.65 23.14 6.47
C ALA A 327 -14.51 22.64 5.29
N PRO A 328 -15.23 21.48 5.35
CA PRO A 328 -16.03 20.97 4.22
C PRO A 328 -17.18 21.90 3.83
N PHE A 329 -17.68 22.71 4.74
CA PHE A 329 -18.88 23.54 4.58
C PHE A 329 -18.63 25.04 4.72
N ARG A 330 -17.39 25.51 4.49
CA ARG A 330 -17.05 26.95 4.50
C ARG A 330 -17.84 27.76 3.46
N THR A 331 -18.19 27.13 2.34
CA THR A 331 -18.90 27.75 1.23
C THR A 331 -20.26 27.10 1.03
N GLY A 332 -21.31 27.89 0.76
CA GLY A 332 -22.66 27.43 0.58
C GLY A 332 -23.62 28.03 1.60
N ASN A 333 -24.91 27.91 1.38
CA ASN A 333 -25.92 28.55 2.23
C ASN A 333 -26.61 27.58 3.19
N TYR A 334 -26.74 26.31 2.86
CA TYR A 334 -27.53 25.33 3.61
C TYR A 334 -26.85 24.89 4.92
N TYR A 335 -25.70 24.19 4.81
CA TYR A 335 -25.04 23.65 6.01
C TYR A 335 -24.57 24.71 7.02
N PRO A 336 -24.02 25.87 6.61
CA PRO A 336 -23.67 26.93 7.57
C PRO A 336 -24.87 27.43 8.37
N GLN A 337 -26.04 27.56 7.73
CA GLN A 337 -27.27 28.00 8.43
C GLN A 337 -27.78 26.94 9.40
N VAL A 338 -27.78 25.66 8.96
CA VAL A 338 -28.17 24.54 9.83
C VAL A 338 -27.25 24.43 11.04
N MET A 339 -25.92 24.44 10.83
CA MET A 339 -24.95 24.37 11.93
C MET A 339 -25.06 25.54 12.91
N ARG A 340 -25.36 26.74 12.39
CA ARG A 340 -25.63 27.90 13.24
C ARG A 340 -26.86 27.67 14.13
N ALA A 341 -27.96 27.22 13.54
CA ALA A 341 -29.18 26.91 14.27
C ALA A 341 -28.98 25.81 15.33
N VAL A 342 -28.14 24.82 15.03
CA VAL A 342 -27.77 23.77 16.01
C VAL A 342 -27.02 24.39 17.19
N LEU A 343 -25.99 25.20 16.95
CA LEU A 343 -25.25 25.86 18.05
C LEU A 343 -26.17 26.75 18.90
N GLU A 344 -27.00 27.56 18.26
CA GLU A 344 -27.95 28.48 18.93
C GLU A 344 -28.98 27.67 19.76
N HIS A 345 -29.47 26.53 19.26
CA HIS A 345 -30.37 25.65 20.00
C HIS A 345 -29.76 25.15 21.31
N TYR A 346 -28.44 24.90 21.33
CA TYR A 346 -27.74 24.53 22.57
C TYR A 346 -27.12 25.71 23.33
N GLY A 347 -27.53 26.94 22.99
CA GLY A 347 -27.13 28.15 23.70
C GLY A 347 -25.67 28.57 23.48
N VAL A 348 -25.06 28.16 22.37
CA VAL A 348 -23.69 28.52 22.01
C VAL A 348 -23.71 29.52 20.84
N SER A 349 -22.94 30.61 20.97
CA SER A 349 -22.81 31.59 19.88
C SER A 349 -22.02 30.98 18.71
N PRO A 350 -22.45 31.19 17.44
CA PRO A 350 -21.69 30.82 16.27
C PRO A 350 -20.30 31.46 16.15
N ASP A 351 -20.06 32.53 16.88
CA ASP A 351 -18.78 33.26 16.93
C ASP A 351 -17.83 32.73 18.01
N THR A 352 -18.25 31.71 18.79
CA THR A 352 -17.40 31.07 19.78
C THR A 352 -16.34 30.23 19.07
N PRO A 353 -15.03 30.38 19.41
CA PRO A 353 -13.97 29.48 18.90
C PRO A 353 -14.32 28.02 19.16
N TRP A 354 -14.00 27.11 18.19
CA TRP A 354 -14.37 25.70 18.30
C TRP A 354 -13.83 25.04 19.57
N GLU A 355 -12.65 25.42 20.02
CA GLU A 355 -12.02 24.85 21.24
C GLU A 355 -12.76 25.25 22.52
N ASP A 356 -13.45 26.40 22.53
CA ASP A 356 -14.21 26.92 23.66
C ASP A 356 -15.66 26.42 23.70
N ILE A 357 -16.13 25.74 22.62
CA ILE A 357 -17.46 25.11 22.59
C ILE A 357 -17.46 23.93 23.58
N PRO A 358 -18.52 23.80 24.44
CA PRO A 358 -18.61 22.67 25.36
C PRO A 358 -18.47 21.32 24.62
N LYS A 359 -17.67 20.40 25.15
CA LYS A 359 -17.38 19.09 24.50
C LYS A 359 -18.62 18.27 24.12
N LYS A 360 -19.70 18.39 24.93
CA LYS A 360 -21.00 17.77 24.62
C LYS A 360 -21.59 18.35 23.33
N VAL A 361 -21.51 19.66 23.13
CA VAL A 361 -22.03 20.32 21.94
C VAL A 361 -21.13 20.03 20.73
N GLN A 362 -19.80 20.03 20.90
CA GLN A 362 -18.88 19.59 19.86
C GLN A 362 -19.21 18.16 19.36
N LYS A 363 -19.52 17.25 20.29
CA LYS A 363 -19.91 15.87 19.95
C LYS A 363 -21.22 15.85 19.16
N ILE A 364 -22.23 16.59 19.59
CA ILE A 364 -23.51 16.73 18.87
C ILE A 364 -23.30 17.32 17.48
N MET A 365 -22.47 18.35 17.38
CA MET A 365 -22.14 18.94 16.08
C MET A 365 -21.54 17.89 15.12
N MET A 366 -20.63 17.04 15.61
CA MET A 366 -19.95 16.03 14.80
C MET A 366 -20.79 14.79 14.49
N GLU A 367 -21.47 14.23 15.51
CA GLU A 367 -22.14 12.93 15.45
C GLU A 367 -23.66 13.02 15.26
N GLY A 368 -24.25 14.22 15.47
CA GLY A 368 -25.69 14.45 15.33
C GLY A 368 -26.48 14.39 16.64
N ALA A 369 -27.78 14.67 16.50
CA ALA A 369 -28.79 14.64 17.58
C ALA A 369 -30.01 13.81 17.12
N PRO A 370 -29.94 12.46 17.07
CA PRO A 370 -31.04 11.65 16.58
C PRO A 370 -32.28 11.78 17.49
N GLY A 371 -33.45 11.95 16.86
CA GLY A 371 -34.73 12.07 17.55
C GLY A 371 -35.03 13.48 18.09
N GLU A 372 -34.12 14.46 17.99
CA GLU A 372 -34.32 15.84 18.41
C GLU A 372 -34.63 16.74 17.21
N LYS A 373 -35.77 17.44 17.27
CA LYS A 373 -36.18 18.37 16.20
C LYS A 373 -35.67 19.77 16.49
N ILE A 374 -34.72 20.20 15.69
CA ILE A 374 -34.09 21.53 15.78
C ILE A 374 -34.74 22.46 14.76
N ARG A 375 -35.16 23.63 15.21
CA ARG A 375 -35.75 24.68 14.35
C ARG A 375 -34.62 25.42 13.64
N VAL A 376 -34.74 25.52 12.30
CA VAL A 376 -33.85 26.31 11.46
C VAL A 376 -34.63 27.44 10.84
N ASP A 377 -34.29 28.68 11.20
CA ASP A 377 -34.85 29.86 10.59
C ASP A 377 -34.11 30.24 9.31
N TYR A 378 -34.82 30.57 8.28
CA TYR A 378 -34.29 30.85 6.94
C TYR A 378 -34.99 32.06 6.31
N VAL A 379 -34.18 32.91 5.70
CA VAL A 379 -34.67 34.01 4.90
C VAL A 379 -34.63 33.64 3.43
N THR A 380 -35.78 33.60 2.77
CA THR A 380 -35.88 33.29 1.34
C THR A 380 -35.26 34.40 0.50
N VAL A 381 -34.96 34.10 -0.78
CA VAL A 381 -34.40 35.06 -1.75
C VAL A 381 -35.31 36.31 -1.87
N ASP A 382 -36.63 36.14 -1.65
CA ASP A 382 -37.65 37.21 -1.69
C ASP A 382 -37.76 37.99 -0.34
N GLY A 383 -36.87 37.72 0.65
CA GLY A 383 -36.84 38.41 1.95
C GLY A 383 -37.89 37.93 2.94
N ARG A 384 -38.59 36.82 2.71
CA ARG A 384 -39.55 36.23 3.66
C ARG A 384 -38.85 35.36 4.68
N GLU A 385 -39.11 35.58 5.95
CA GLU A 385 -38.69 34.72 7.04
C GLU A 385 -39.55 33.46 7.06
N THR A 386 -38.94 32.29 7.04
CA THR A 386 -39.58 30.98 7.17
C THR A 386 -38.73 30.07 8.05
N TYR A 387 -39.31 28.98 8.51
CA TYR A 387 -38.58 28.02 9.31
C TYR A 387 -38.96 26.59 8.92
N TRP A 388 -38.05 25.63 9.16
CA TRP A 388 -38.35 24.21 9.13
C TRP A 388 -37.71 23.50 10.31
N PHE A 389 -38.10 22.26 10.54
CA PHE A 389 -37.51 21.42 11.58
C PHE A 389 -36.65 20.34 10.93
N ILE A 390 -35.46 20.11 11.49
CA ILE A 390 -34.56 19.06 11.08
C ILE A 390 -34.20 18.18 12.28
N GLU A 391 -33.86 16.94 11.99
CA GLU A 391 -33.04 16.09 12.87
C GLU A 391 -31.58 16.22 12.39
N TRP A 392 -30.73 16.71 13.27
CA TRP A 392 -29.33 16.97 12.90
C TRP A 392 -28.57 15.65 12.79
N GLU A 393 -28.09 15.31 11.59
CA GLU A 393 -27.35 14.09 11.30
C GLU A 393 -25.88 14.13 11.74
N GLY A 394 -25.34 15.31 12.06
CA GLY A 394 -23.92 15.49 12.34
C GLY A 394 -23.08 15.86 11.13
N ILE A 395 -21.98 16.57 11.36
CA ILE A 395 -21.06 17.00 10.30
C ILE A 395 -20.44 15.78 9.60
N CYS A 396 -20.06 14.76 10.35
CA CYS A 396 -19.42 13.57 9.79
C CYS A 396 -20.33 12.82 8.82
N GLU A 397 -21.61 12.63 9.18
CA GLU A 397 -22.58 11.97 8.31
C GLU A 397 -22.93 12.85 7.10
N ALA A 398 -23.04 14.18 7.30
CA ALA A 398 -23.25 15.12 6.22
C ALA A 398 -22.13 15.10 5.16
N VAL A 399 -20.88 14.98 5.59
CA VAL A 399 -19.72 14.81 4.68
C VAL A 399 -19.81 13.47 3.96
N MET A 400 -20.16 12.39 4.67
CA MET A 400 -20.34 11.05 4.10
C MET A 400 -21.46 11.03 3.04
N HIS A 401 -22.61 11.66 3.32
CA HIS A 401 -23.71 11.80 2.35
C HIS A 401 -23.24 12.52 1.08
N ARG A 402 -22.55 13.66 1.24
CA ARG A 402 -22.02 14.41 0.09
C ARG A 402 -20.98 13.64 -0.72
N TYR A 403 -20.18 12.80 -0.08
CA TYR A 403 -19.23 11.91 -0.75
C TYR A 403 -19.97 10.84 -1.56
N LYS A 404 -21.00 10.21 -0.99
CA LYS A 404 -21.79 9.17 -1.67
C LYS A 404 -22.63 9.72 -2.82
N GLU A 405 -23.20 10.90 -2.67
CA GLU A 405 -24.06 11.56 -3.66
C GLU A 405 -23.27 12.28 -4.76
N ALA A 406 -21.95 12.36 -4.66
CA ALA A 406 -21.12 13.08 -5.62
C ALA A 406 -21.26 12.51 -7.04
N SER A 407 -21.78 13.31 -7.95
CA SER A 407 -22.04 12.95 -9.36
C SER A 407 -20.80 13.00 -10.25
N SER A 408 -19.69 13.57 -9.76
CA SER A 408 -18.43 13.68 -10.50
C SER A 408 -17.23 13.35 -9.62
N ASP A 409 -16.17 12.82 -10.21
CA ASP A 409 -14.92 12.50 -9.52
C ASP A 409 -14.31 13.73 -8.82
N ARG A 410 -14.45 14.92 -9.43
CA ARG A 410 -13.97 16.18 -8.80
C ARG A 410 -14.74 16.52 -7.53
N GLN A 411 -16.04 16.28 -7.50
CA GLN A 411 -16.84 16.48 -6.27
C GLN A 411 -16.51 15.43 -5.22
N ARG A 412 -16.32 14.17 -5.63
CA ARG A 412 -15.92 13.09 -4.73
C ARG A 412 -14.57 13.39 -4.08
N GLN A 413 -13.55 13.78 -4.87
CA GLN A 413 -12.23 14.18 -4.37
C GLN A 413 -12.27 15.35 -3.38
N LYS A 414 -13.23 16.29 -3.55
CA LYS A 414 -13.41 17.40 -2.62
C LYS A 414 -13.77 16.92 -1.20
N TYR A 415 -14.50 15.83 -1.07
CA TYR A 415 -14.87 15.28 0.25
C TYR A 415 -13.93 14.18 0.73
N GLU A 416 -13.32 13.41 -0.19
CA GLU A 416 -12.35 12.34 0.10
C GLU A 416 -11.18 12.81 1.00
N GLN A 417 -10.76 14.07 0.89
CA GLN A 417 -9.70 14.66 1.70
C GLN A 417 -10.04 14.76 3.21
N TYR A 418 -11.29 14.56 3.61
CA TYR A 418 -11.74 14.59 5.01
C TYR A 418 -11.84 13.19 5.62
N PHE A 419 -11.49 12.15 4.88
CA PHE A 419 -11.49 10.78 5.35
C PHE A 419 -10.10 10.36 5.84
N SER A 420 -10.09 9.57 6.90
CA SER A 420 -8.91 8.85 7.39
C SER A 420 -9.20 7.37 7.49
N ILE A 421 -8.15 6.58 7.29
CA ILE A 421 -8.21 5.15 7.55
C ILE A 421 -7.91 4.95 9.03
N ILE A 422 -8.89 4.44 9.78
CA ILE A 422 -8.75 4.14 11.20
C ILE A 422 -8.85 2.64 11.46
N PRO A 423 -8.11 2.11 12.45
CA PRO A 423 -8.21 0.69 12.83
C PRO A 423 -9.65 0.34 13.23
N CYS A 424 -10.11 -0.86 12.86
CA CYS A 424 -11.42 -1.36 13.27
C CYS A 424 -11.51 -1.44 14.79
N ALA A 425 -12.53 -0.85 15.39
CA ALA A 425 -12.72 -0.81 16.85
C ALA A 425 -12.82 -2.22 17.48
N THR A 426 -13.41 -3.19 16.79
CA THR A 426 -13.62 -4.55 17.28
C THR A 426 -12.37 -5.40 17.27
N CYS A 427 -11.61 -5.40 16.17
CA CYS A 427 -10.39 -6.21 16.07
C CYS A 427 -9.10 -5.41 16.32
N GLY A 428 -9.18 -4.10 16.53
CA GLY A 428 -8.00 -3.26 16.74
C GLY A 428 -6.99 -3.29 15.58
N GLY A 429 -7.46 -3.52 14.35
CA GLY A 429 -6.59 -3.68 13.18
C GLY A 429 -6.24 -5.14 12.84
N LYS A 430 -6.45 -6.09 13.75
CA LYS A 430 -5.96 -7.48 13.65
C LYS A 430 -6.67 -8.36 12.60
N ARG A 431 -7.70 -7.87 11.93
CA ARG A 431 -8.43 -8.50 10.80
C ARG A 431 -9.19 -9.79 11.13
N LEU A 432 -8.79 -10.55 12.13
CA LEU A 432 -9.36 -11.83 12.55
C LEU A 432 -10.33 -11.67 13.73
N ASN A 433 -11.17 -12.67 13.93
CA ASN A 433 -12.04 -12.70 15.09
C ASN A 433 -11.25 -13.02 16.39
N PRO A 434 -11.77 -12.63 17.59
CA PRO A 434 -11.05 -12.82 18.85
C PRO A 434 -10.77 -14.28 19.22
N GLN A 435 -11.64 -15.22 18.81
CA GLN A 435 -11.46 -16.65 19.12
C GLN A 435 -10.24 -17.22 18.38
N ILE A 436 -10.08 -16.87 17.11
CA ILE A 436 -8.93 -17.30 16.31
C ILE A 436 -7.64 -16.64 16.77
N LEU A 437 -7.71 -15.37 17.21
CA LEU A 437 -6.56 -14.67 17.80
C LEU A 437 -6.12 -15.27 19.14
N ALA A 438 -6.98 -16.05 19.81
CA ALA A 438 -6.61 -16.76 21.02
C ALA A 438 -5.88 -18.10 20.79
N VAL A 439 -5.60 -18.47 19.53
CA VAL A 439 -4.80 -19.66 19.19
C VAL A 439 -3.34 -19.24 19.05
N THR A 440 -2.42 -19.95 19.75
CA THR A 440 -0.99 -19.60 19.76
C THR A 440 -0.08 -20.75 19.31
N VAL A 441 1.05 -20.40 18.74
CA VAL A 441 2.18 -21.29 18.50
C VAL A 441 3.39 -20.71 19.23
N ALA A 442 3.98 -21.46 20.14
CA ALA A 442 5.07 -20.99 21.02
C ALA A 442 4.72 -19.66 21.72
N GLY A 443 3.47 -19.52 22.20
CA GLY A 443 2.99 -18.36 22.94
C GLY A 443 2.66 -17.12 22.12
N LYS A 444 2.73 -17.19 20.76
CA LYS A 444 2.36 -16.09 19.87
C LYS A 444 1.19 -16.48 18.98
N ASN A 445 0.22 -15.56 18.80
CA ASN A 445 -0.85 -15.74 17.85
C ASN A 445 -0.41 -15.40 16.43
N ILE A 446 -1.22 -15.75 15.41
CA ILE A 446 -0.87 -15.57 14.01
C ILE A 446 -0.66 -14.08 13.63
N HIS A 447 -1.40 -13.16 14.25
CA HIS A 447 -1.25 -11.73 14.01
C HIS A 447 0.06 -11.20 14.60
N GLU A 448 0.40 -11.56 15.84
CA GLU A 448 1.67 -11.18 16.48
C GLU A 448 2.88 -11.67 15.69
N VAL A 449 2.79 -12.84 15.05
CA VAL A 449 3.83 -13.32 14.14
C VAL A 449 3.88 -12.45 12.87
N CYS A 450 2.73 -12.00 12.35
CA CYS A 450 2.68 -11.13 11.17
C CYS A 450 3.14 -9.69 11.46
N GLU A 451 3.02 -9.21 12.69
CA GLU A 451 3.53 -7.89 13.13
C GLU A 451 5.05 -7.84 13.24
N MET A 452 5.71 -8.99 13.40
CA MET A 452 7.17 -9.04 13.42
C MET A 452 7.77 -8.61 12.09
N SER A 453 8.95 -8.00 12.15
CA SER A 453 9.76 -7.82 10.94
C SER A 453 10.13 -9.17 10.32
N SER A 454 10.38 -9.21 9.01
CA SER A 454 10.76 -10.44 8.32
C SER A 454 12.00 -11.10 8.95
N ARG A 455 12.95 -10.28 9.45
CA ARG A 455 14.13 -10.74 10.19
C ARG A 455 13.76 -11.38 11.53
N ASP A 456 12.91 -10.71 12.33
CA ASP A 456 12.53 -11.21 13.65
C ASP A 456 11.64 -12.43 13.54
N SER A 457 10.76 -12.49 12.53
CA SER A 457 9.99 -13.67 12.19
C SER A 457 10.91 -14.85 11.83
N LEU A 458 11.95 -14.63 11.01
CA LEU A 458 12.92 -15.66 10.68
C LEU A 458 13.61 -16.20 11.93
N ALA A 459 14.11 -15.31 12.81
CA ALA A 459 14.74 -15.68 14.06
C ALA A 459 13.78 -16.44 14.99
N PHE A 460 12.51 -16.04 15.06
CA PHE A 460 11.47 -16.77 15.79
C PHE A 460 11.31 -18.20 15.29
N PHE A 461 11.17 -18.40 13.96
CA PHE A 461 11.02 -19.74 13.38
C PHE A 461 12.30 -20.58 13.45
N GLU A 462 13.49 -19.98 13.53
CA GLU A 462 14.74 -20.70 13.73
C GLU A 462 14.88 -21.21 15.16
N GLY A 463 14.30 -20.52 16.14
CA GLY A 463 14.30 -20.91 17.55
C GLY A 463 13.20 -21.91 17.94
N LEU A 464 12.28 -22.30 17.03
CA LEU A 464 11.20 -23.22 17.35
C LEU A 464 11.67 -24.67 17.46
N SER A 465 11.21 -25.34 18.51
CA SER A 465 11.31 -26.79 18.68
C SER A 465 9.92 -27.38 18.92
N PHE A 466 9.64 -28.55 18.36
CA PHE A 466 8.37 -29.24 18.48
C PHE A 466 8.58 -30.62 19.09
N ALA A 467 7.58 -31.08 19.86
CA ALA A 467 7.57 -32.47 20.35
C ALA A 467 7.43 -33.47 19.19
N ASP A 468 7.94 -34.70 19.36
CA ASP A 468 8.08 -35.70 18.30
C ASP A 468 6.81 -35.91 17.46
N ALA A 469 5.64 -35.94 18.11
CA ALA A 469 4.36 -36.11 17.42
C ALA A 469 3.98 -34.90 16.53
N GLN A 470 4.30 -33.70 16.97
CA GLN A 470 4.03 -32.46 16.22
C GLN A 470 5.12 -32.16 15.19
N ALA A 471 6.37 -32.61 15.43
CA ALA A 471 7.52 -32.36 14.59
C ALA A 471 7.29 -32.87 13.15
N THR A 472 6.67 -34.03 12.98
CA THR A 472 6.38 -34.63 11.66
C THR A 472 5.54 -33.71 10.79
N ILE A 473 4.63 -32.92 11.38
CA ILE A 473 3.75 -31.97 10.66
C ILE A 473 4.41 -30.60 10.59
N ALA A 474 4.96 -30.09 11.71
CA ALA A 474 5.44 -28.72 11.81
C ALA A 474 6.75 -28.46 11.04
N VAL A 475 7.72 -29.41 11.06
CA VAL A 475 9.04 -29.22 10.46
C VAL A 475 8.99 -28.90 8.97
N PRO A 476 8.24 -29.63 8.12
CA PRO A 476 8.14 -29.29 6.69
C PRO A 476 7.53 -27.92 6.46
N ILE A 477 6.50 -27.54 7.21
CA ILE A 477 5.81 -26.24 7.09
C ILE A 477 6.76 -25.11 7.49
N VAL A 478 7.44 -25.24 8.63
CA VAL A 478 8.40 -24.25 9.13
C VAL A 478 9.60 -24.10 8.20
N LYS A 479 10.02 -25.18 7.54
CA LYS A 479 11.08 -25.12 6.51
C LYS A 479 10.68 -24.19 5.37
N GLU A 480 9.45 -24.32 4.86
CA GLU A 480 8.93 -23.48 3.78
C GLU A 480 8.81 -22.01 4.20
N ILE A 481 8.30 -21.76 5.43
CA ILE A 481 8.24 -20.41 6.00
C ILE A 481 9.63 -19.79 6.08
N LYS A 482 10.60 -20.49 6.66
CA LYS A 482 11.99 -20.01 6.78
C LYS A 482 12.63 -19.72 5.43
N THR A 483 12.42 -20.56 4.45
CA THR A 483 12.95 -20.35 3.10
C THR A 483 12.44 -19.06 2.49
N ARG A 484 11.13 -18.81 2.54
CA ARG A 484 10.53 -17.58 2.02
C ARG A 484 10.93 -16.33 2.80
N LEU A 485 11.03 -16.43 4.13
CA LEU A 485 11.51 -15.31 4.97
C LEU A 485 12.96 -14.96 4.66
N ARG A 486 13.84 -15.96 4.42
CA ARG A 486 15.22 -15.73 4.02
C ARG A 486 15.31 -14.94 2.72
N PHE A 487 14.50 -15.29 1.71
CA PHE A 487 14.48 -14.54 0.46
C PHE A 487 14.06 -13.08 0.66
N LEU A 488 13.09 -12.80 1.55
CA LEU A 488 12.74 -11.41 1.88
C LEU A 488 13.91 -10.67 2.53
N VAL A 489 14.65 -11.33 3.42
CA VAL A 489 15.84 -10.75 4.06
C VAL A 489 16.97 -10.51 3.05
N ASP A 490 17.19 -11.48 2.13
CA ASP A 490 18.26 -11.42 1.14
C ASP A 490 18.05 -10.31 0.11
N VAL A 491 16.79 -10.03 -0.27
CA VAL A 491 16.47 -8.88 -1.16
C VAL A 491 16.40 -7.53 -0.41
N GLY A 492 16.82 -7.48 0.86
CA GLY A 492 16.87 -6.24 1.64
C GLY A 492 15.53 -5.76 2.18
N LEU A 493 14.53 -6.64 2.34
CA LEU A 493 13.21 -6.36 2.91
C LEU A 493 13.07 -6.89 4.35
N ASP A 494 14.16 -6.98 5.07
CA ASP A 494 14.27 -7.52 6.42
C ASP A 494 13.47 -6.74 7.48
N TYR A 495 13.19 -5.46 7.22
CA TYR A 495 12.40 -4.57 8.07
C TYR A 495 10.89 -4.65 7.85
N LEU A 496 10.40 -5.24 6.74
CA LEU A 496 8.97 -5.32 6.44
C LEU A 496 8.27 -6.33 7.36
N THR A 497 7.07 -5.97 7.81
CA THR A 497 6.16 -6.88 8.52
C THR A 497 5.28 -7.63 7.54
N LEU A 498 4.89 -8.87 7.89
CA LEU A 498 4.04 -9.70 7.02
C LEU A 498 2.61 -9.15 6.91
N GLU A 499 2.14 -8.39 7.89
CA GLU A 499 0.80 -7.78 7.88
C GLU A 499 0.70 -6.52 7.02
N ARG A 500 1.85 -5.91 6.64
CA ARG A 500 1.85 -4.66 5.89
C ARG A 500 1.06 -4.77 4.60
N ALA A 501 0.09 -3.89 4.42
CA ALA A 501 -0.76 -3.86 3.24
C ALA A 501 0.06 -3.53 1.98
N THR A 502 -0.13 -4.28 0.89
CA THR A 502 0.61 -4.07 -0.37
C THR A 502 0.38 -2.70 -1.00
N ALA A 503 -0.79 -2.09 -0.75
CA ALA A 503 -1.10 -0.73 -1.21
C ALA A 503 -0.23 0.37 -0.57
N THR A 504 0.45 0.07 0.55
CA THR A 504 1.35 1.00 1.27
C THR A 504 2.82 0.82 0.91
N LEU A 505 3.13 -0.14 0.05
CA LEU A 505 4.49 -0.42 -0.39
C LEU A 505 4.93 0.57 -1.46
N SER A 506 6.20 0.95 -1.43
CA SER A 506 6.84 1.62 -2.57
C SER A 506 6.92 0.69 -3.78
N GLY A 507 7.08 1.25 -4.98
CA GLY A 507 7.24 0.46 -6.21
C GLY A 507 8.39 -0.54 -6.10
N GLY A 508 9.55 -0.11 -5.59
CA GLY A 508 10.71 -0.97 -5.40
C GLY A 508 10.51 -2.06 -4.33
N GLU A 509 9.81 -1.78 -3.21
CA GLU A 509 9.46 -2.81 -2.22
C GLU A 509 8.56 -3.90 -2.83
N ALA A 510 7.52 -3.50 -3.56
CA ALA A 510 6.61 -4.44 -4.22
C ALA A 510 7.32 -5.31 -5.27
N GLN A 511 8.22 -4.72 -6.05
CA GLN A 511 9.02 -5.43 -7.04
C GLN A 511 9.95 -6.47 -6.38
N ARG A 512 10.63 -6.10 -5.30
CA ARG A 512 11.51 -7.03 -4.56
C ARG A 512 10.74 -8.15 -3.88
N ILE A 513 9.52 -7.91 -3.39
CA ILE A 513 8.64 -8.98 -2.88
C ILE A 513 8.34 -9.99 -3.99
N ARG A 514 8.03 -9.52 -5.20
CA ARG A 514 7.82 -10.43 -6.35
C ARG A 514 9.09 -11.21 -6.69
N LEU A 515 10.25 -10.54 -6.71
CA LEU A 515 11.54 -11.19 -6.93
C LEU A 515 11.78 -12.30 -5.90
N ALA A 516 11.59 -12.00 -4.59
CA ALA A 516 11.72 -12.97 -3.52
C ALA A 516 10.77 -14.17 -3.70
N THR A 517 9.53 -13.93 -4.13
CA THR A 517 8.53 -14.98 -4.39
C THR A 517 8.96 -15.86 -5.57
N GLN A 518 9.49 -15.29 -6.65
CA GLN A 518 9.94 -16.05 -7.82
C GLN A 518 11.19 -16.88 -7.53
N ILE A 519 12.14 -16.35 -6.76
CA ILE A 519 13.30 -17.11 -6.30
C ILE A 519 12.85 -18.29 -5.44
N GLY A 520 11.86 -18.03 -4.55
CA GLY A 520 11.26 -19.06 -3.69
C GLY A 520 10.61 -20.22 -4.45
N ALA A 521 10.17 -19.98 -5.69
CA ALA A 521 9.62 -21.02 -6.56
C ALA A 521 10.69 -22.00 -7.10
N GLY A 522 11.99 -21.64 -7.03
CA GLY A 522 13.11 -22.50 -7.41
C GLY A 522 13.12 -22.94 -8.88
N LEU A 523 12.54 -22.13 -9.77
CA LEU A 523 12.48 -22.44 -11.19
C LEU A 523 13.88 -22.37 -11.83
N MET A 524 14.17 -23.30 -12.72
CA MET A 524 15.43 -23.40 -13.46
C MET A 524 15.18 -23.32 -14.97
N GLY A 525 16.15 -22.78 -15.73
CA GLY A 525 16.05 -22.64 -17.18
C GLY A 525 15.03 -21.55 -17.62
N VAL A 526 14.71 -20.61 -16.77
CA VAL A 526 13.77 -19.51 -17.02
C VAL A 526 14.51 -18.25 -17.42
N LEU A 527 13.89 -17.41 -18.25
CA LEU A 527 14.35 -16.07 -18.57
C LEU A 527 13.64 -15.08 -17.66
N TYR A 528 14.36 -14.50 -16.70
CA TYR A 528 13.86 -13.42 -15.84
C TYR A 528 14.19 -12.07 -16.46
N ILE A 529 13.21 -11.19 -16.54
CA ILE A 529 13.37 -9.81 -17.03
C ILE A 529 12.92 -8.84 -15.96
N LEU A 530 13.85 -8.00 -15.48
CA LEU A 530 13.62 -7.07 -14.38
C LEU A 530 13.76 -5.62 -14.86
N ASP A 531 12.87 -4.73 -14.38
CA ASP A 531 12.88 -3.31 -14.68
C ASP A 531 13.40 -2.53 -13.48
N GLU A 532 14.62 -2.04 -13.56
CA GLU A 532 15.27 -1.17 -12.56
C GLU A 532 15.09 -1.65 -11.10
N PRO A 533 15.52 -2.88 -10.75
CA PRO A 533 15.27 -3.42 -9.42
C PRO A 533 16.03 -2.73 -8.29
N SER A 534 17.04 -1.90 -8.59
CA SER A 534 17.81 -1.10 -7.63
C SER A 534 17.09 0.18 -7.16
N ILE A 535 15.92 0.49 -7.74
CA ILE A 535 15.17 1.72 -7.41
C ILE A 535 14.89 1.86 -5.92
N GLY A 536 15.18 3.06 -5.37
CA GLY A 536 14.93 3.39 -3.97
C GLY A 536 15.80 2.62 -2.98
N LEU A 537 16.86 1.97 -3.46
CA LEU A 537 17.82 1.26 -2.61
C LEU A 537 19.00 2.14 -2.22
N HIS A 538 19.35 2.05 -0.95
CA HIS A 538 20.67 2.46 -0.52
C HIS A 538 21.74 1.51 -1.10
N GLN A 539 22.95 2.00 -1.35
CA GLN A 539 24.03 1.20 -1.96
C GLN A 539 24.33 -0.10 -1.22
N ARG A 540 24.23 -0.10 0.12
CA ARG A 540 24.36 -1.32 0.94
C ARG A 540 23.32 -2.39 0.58
N ASP A 541 22.07 -1.96 0.36
CA ASP A 541 20.97 -2.87 0.06
C ASP A 541 21.04 -3.32 -1.41
N ASN A 542 21.61 -2.47 -2.30
CA ASN A 542 21.89 -2.81 -3.68
C ASN A 542 22.97 -3.90 -3.81
N GLU A 543 24.03 -3.86 -3.00
CA GLU A 543 25.04 -4.95 -2.95
C GLU A 543 24.38 -6.31 -2.61
N ARG A 544 23.38 -6.35 -1.72
CA ARG A 544 22.60 -7.58 -1.42
C ARG A 544 21.73 -8.03 -2.59
N LEU A 545 21.07 -7.08 -3.24
CA LEU A 545 20.25 -7.36 -4.42
C LEU A 545 21.10 -8.00 -5.54
N ILE A 546 22.29 -7.45 -5.81
CA ILE A 546 23.23 -8.00 -6.81
C ILE A 546 23.55 -9.45 -6.47
N GLY A 547 23.92 -9.74 -5.22
CA GLY A 547 24.17 -11.14 -4.79
C GLY A 547 22.95 -12.05 -4.98
N THR A 548 21.73 -11.53 -4.84
CA THR A 548 20.49 -12.27 -5.11
C THR A 548 20.31 -12.57 -6.59
N LEU A 549 20.59 -11.60 -7.47
CA LEU A 549 20.53 -11.76 -8.94
C LEU A 549 21.58 -12.75 -9.43
N GLU A 550 22.79 -12.69 -8.88
CA GLU A 550 23.85 -13.67 -9.14
C GLU A 550 23.44 -15.08 -8.73
N HIS A 551 22.83 -15.23 -7.54
CA HIS A 551 22.30 -16.52 -7.09
C HIS A 551 21.21 -17.06 -8.04
N LEU A 552 20.30 -16.19 -8.50
CA LEU A 552 19.25 -16.56 -9.47
C LEU A 552 19.85 -17.05 -10.80
N ARG A 553 20.91 -16.40 -11.28
CA ARG A 553 21.73 -16.84 -12.44
C ARG A 553 22.37 -18.20 -12.17
N ASP A 554 23.00 -18.37 -11.02
CA ASP A 554 23.74 -19.59 -10.66
C ASP A 554 22.85 -20.82 -10.51
N LEU A 555 21.54 -20.63 -10.34
CA LEU A 555 20.52 -21.70 -10.44
C LEU A 555 20.29 -22.16 -11.89
N GLY A 556 20.99 -21.64 -12.90
CA GLY A 556 20.84 -21.99 -14.31
C GLY A 556 19.74 -21.20 -15.01
N ASN A 557 19.53 -19.93 -14.63
CA ASN A 557 18.58 -19.01 -15.26
C ASN A 557 19.30 -17.93 -16.06
N THR A 558 18.65 -17.41 -17.08
CA THR A 558 19.09 -16.18 -17.76
C THR A 558 18.40 -15.01 -17.08
N VAL A 559 19.17 -14.03 -16.60
CA VAL A 559 18.65 -12.85 -15.90
C VAL A 559 18.98 -11.61 -16.71
N VAL A 560 17.95 -10.98 -17.29
CA VAL A 560 18.06 -9.72 -18.04
C VAL A 560 17.54 -8.60 -17.17
N VAL A 561 18.36 -7.57 -16.94
CA VAL A 561 18.02 -6.43 -16.06
C VAL A 561 18.17 -5.14 -16.84
N VAL A 562 17.13 -4.34 -16.89
CA VAL A 562 17.22 -2.94 -17.34
C VAL A 562 17.72 -2.12 -16.16
N GLU A 563 18.90 -1.52 -16.26
CA GLU A 563 19.52 -0.85 -15.12
C GLU A 563 20.41 0.34 -15.48
N HIS A 564 20.59 1.23 -14.48
CA HIS A 564 21.43 2.42 -14.54
C HIS A 564 22.44 2.51 -13.40
N ASP A 565 22.39 1.60 -12.43
CA ASP A 565 23.32 1.58 -11.29
C ASP A 565 24.70 1.07 -11.70
N GLU A 566 25.76 1.81 -11.30
CA GLU A 566 27.15 1.45 -11.62
C GLU A 566 27.53 0.08 -11.04
N GLY A 567 27.10 -0.24 -9.82
CA GLY A 567 27.42 -1.52 -9.16
C GLY A 567 26.83 -2.70 -9.90
N THR A 568 25.57 -2.61 -10.31
CA THR A 568 24.87 -3.65 -11.07
C THR A 568 25.46 -3.85 -12.46
N ILE A 569 25.79 -2.74 -13.17
CA ILE A 569 26.43 -2.81 -14.50
C ILE A 569 27.80 -3.48 -14.40
N ARG A 570 28.61 -3.16 -13.40
CA ARG A 570 29.95 -3.76 -13.20
C ARG A 570 29.93 -5.22 -12.79
N SER A 571 28.86 -5.68 -12.13
CA SER A 571 28.68 -7.07 -11.70
C SER A 571 28.04 -7.96 -12.78
N ALA A 572 27.61 -7.39 -13.90
CA ALA A 572 27.02 -8.12 -15.00
C ALA A 572 28.05 -9.00 -15.72
N ASP A 573 27.62 -10.17 -16.19
CA ASP A 573 28.43 -11.01 -17.10
C ASP A 573 28.47 -10.41 -18.51
N TYR A 574 27.40 -9.71 -18.91
CA TYR A 574 27.24 -9.12 -20.23
C TYR A 574 26.40 -7.83 -20.16
N VAL A 575 26.79 -6.81 -20.92
CA VAL A 575 26.10 -5.52 -20.94
C VAL A 575 25.72 -5.16 -22.38
N ILE A 576 24.53 -4.63 -22.57
CA ILE A 576 24.03 -4.08 -23.82
C ILE A 576 23.72 -2.61 -23.59
N ASP A 577 24.44 -1.72 -24.25
CA ASP A 577 24.26 -0.27 -24.15
C ASP A 577 23.41 0.24 -25.32
N MET A 578 22.25 0.82 -25.02
CA MET A 578 21.28 1.33 -25.98
C MET A 578 21.45 2.85 -26.15
N GLY A 579 21.45 3.29 -27.39
CA GLY A 579 21.64 4.71 -27.69
C GLY A 579 21.52 5.00 -29.19
N PRO A 580 22.34 5.96 -29.69
CA PRO A 580 23.23 6.88 -28.96
C PRO A 580 22.51 8.03 -28.21
N GLY A 581 21.24 8.30 -28.52
CA GLY A 581 20.41 9.33 -27.93
C GLY A 581 19.11 8.78 -27.35
N ALA A 582 18.12 9.65 -27.15
CA ALA A 582 16.78 9.34 -26.68
C ALA A 582 15.74 9.49 -27.81
N GLY A 583 14.61 8.79 -27.72
CA GLY A 583 13.52 8.85 -28.70
C GLY A 583 13.99 8.43 -30.10
N GLU A 584 13.76 9.28 -31.10
CA GLU A 584 14.16 9.02 -32.50
C GLU A 584 15.67 8.95 -32.71
N LEU A 585 16.45 9.60 -31.82
CA LEU A 585 17.92 9.53 -31.85
C LEU A 585 18.48 8.30 -31.12
N GLY A 586 17.63 7.50 -30.48
CA GLY A 586 17.95 6.24 -29.83
C GLY A 586 17.62 5.03 -30.71
N GLY A 587 17.39 3.90 -30.07
CA GLY A 587 16.90 2.68 -30.69
C GLY A 587 17.96 1.83 -31.38
N GLU A 588 19.23 2.06 -31.09
CA GLU A 588 20.37 1.28 -31.64
C GLU A 588 21.18 0.66 -30.50
N VAL A 589 21.84 -0.46 -30.74
CA VAL A 589 22.86 -1.01 -29.85
C VAL A 589 24.18 -0.31 -30.12
N VAL A 590 24.63 0.52 -29.17
CA VAL A 590 25.90 1.26 -29.28
C VAL A 590 27.08 0.37 -28.96
N ALA A 591 26.92 -0.49 -27.96
CA ALA A 591 27.94 -1.42 -27.51
C ALA A 591 27.31 -2.66 -26.88
N ALA A 592 27.95 -3.82 -27.05
CA ALA A 592 27.55 -5.07 -26.38
C ALA A 592 28.82 -5.88 -26.09
N GLY A 593 28.91 -6.44 -24.88
CA GLY A 593 30.08 -7.18 -24.41
C GLY A 593 30.19 -7.25 -22.90
N THR A 594 31.33 -7.68 -22.37
CA THR A 594 31.62 -7.62 -20.94
C THR A 594 31.74 -6.16 -20.46
N PRO A 595 31.55 -5.85 -19.16
CA PRO A 595 31.73 -4.50 -18.63
C PRO A 595 33.08 -3.86 -19.02
N GLU A 596 34.17 -4.65 -19.03
CA GLU A 596 35.51 -4.18 -19.38
C GLU A 596 35.63 -3.84 -20.89
N GLU A 597 34.91 -4.54 -21.74
CA GLU A 597 34.85 -4.25 -23.18
C GLU A 597 34.05 -2.99 -23.45
N ILE A 598 32.88 -2.86 -22.79
CA ILE A 598 32.05 -1.64 -22.91
C ILE A 598 32.82 -0.39 -22.52
N MET A 599 33.57 -0.41 -21.40
CA MET A 599 34.33 0.74 -20.92
C MET A 599 35.35 1.26 -21.94
N LYS A 600 35.75 0.49 -22.95
CA LYS A 600 36.68 0.90 -23.99
C LYS A 600 36.02 1.61 -25.17
N VAL A 601 34.68 1.51 -25.30
CA VAL A 601 33.95 2.10 -26.43
C VAL A 601 33.82 3.61 -26.24
N GLU A 602 34.38 4.39 -27.15
CA GLU A 602 34.40 5.84 -27.08
C GLU A 602 33.03 6.48 -27.35
N GLY A 603 32.21 5.88 -28.22
CA GLY A 603 30.90 6.39 -28.60
C GLY A 603 29.79 6.17 -27.55
N SER A 604 30.03 5.33 -26.53
CA SER A 604 29.07 5.03 -25.46
C SER A 604 29.18 6.08 -24.33
N LEU A 605 28.07 6.72 -24.00
CA LEU A 605 27.99 7.61 -22.83
C LEU A 605 28.14 6.80 -21.54
N THR A 606 27.52 5.65 -21.44
CA THR A 606 27.66 4.72 -20.30
C THR A 606 29.14 4.38 -20.06
N ALA A 607 29.88 4.04 -21.15
CA ALA A 607 31.31 3.77 -21.06
C ALA A 607 32.14 4.95 -20.57
N GLN A 608 31.77 6.17 -20.96
CA GLN A 608 32.49 7.39 -20.53
C GLN A 608 32.33 7.59 -19.00
N TYR A 609 31.16 7.32 -18.42
CA TYR A 609 30.94 7.41 -16.96
C TYR A 609 31.62 6.26 -16.21
N LEU A 610 31.44 5.01 -16.66
CA LEU A 610 32.04 3.81 -16.03
C LEU A 610 33.58 3.87 -16.03
N SER A 611 34.18 4.44 -17.08
CA SER A 611 35.64 4.58 -17.17
C SER A 611 36.19 5.82 -16.46
N GLY A 612 35.32 6.71 -15.93
CA GLY A 612 35.71 7.96 -15.28
C GLY A 612 36.13 9.08 -16.26
N ARG A 613 35.97 8.91 -17.57
CA ARG A 613 36.20 9.96 -18.57
C ARG A 613 35.20 11.12 -18.47
N LYS A 614 33.98 10.79 -17.98
CA LYS A 614 32.97 11.76 -17.54
C LYS A 614 32.59 11.46 -16.10
N CYS A 615 32.26 12.51 -15.36
CA CYS A 615 31.76 12.37 -13.98
C CYS A 615 30.84 13.55 -13.62
N VAL A 616 30.07 13.39 -12.55
CA VAL A 616 29.37 14.50 -11.91
C VAL A 616 30.36 15.22 -10.98
N PRO A 617 30.63 16.52 -11.19
CA PRO A 617 31.66 17.23 -10.43
C PRO A 617 31.24 17.46 -8.97
N ILE A 618 32.21 17.42 -8.06
CA ILE A 618 32.04 17.87 -6.68
C ILE A 618 32.17 19.39 -6.65
N PRO A 619 31.24 20.14 -6.03
CA PRO A 619 31.38 21.58 -5.87
C PRO A 619 32.66 21.94 -5.11
N ALA A 620 33.39 22.92 -5.62
CA ALA A 620 34.64 23.40 -5.01
C ALA A 620 34.37 24.01 -3.61
N GLU A 621 33.23 24.69 -3.47
CA GLU A 621 32.78 25.28 -2.20
C GLU A 621 31.33 24.89 -1.94
N ARG A 622 31.01 24.55 -0.69
CA ARG A 622 29.64 24.29 -0.24
C ARG A 622 28.95 25.60 0.12
N ARG A 623 27.67 25.74 -0.22
CA ARG A 623 26.89 26.91 0.16
C ARG A 623 26.65 26.94 1.65
N HIS A 624 26.76 28.11 2.25
CA HIS A 624 26.40 28.33 3.65
C HIS A 624 24.95 28.80 3.80
N PRO A 625 24.26 28.45 4.92
CA PRO A 625 22.90 28.92 5.16
C PRO A 625 22.79 30.45 5.14
N ARG A 626 21.95 30.99 4.28
CA ARG A 626 21.81 32.46 4.11
C ARG A 626 20.72 33.06 5.00
N ARG A 627 19.77 32.25 5.53
CA ARG A 627 18.54 32.73 6.20
C ARG A 627 18.18 31.91 7.44
N GLY A 628 19.11 31.23 8.04
CA GLY A 628 18.86 30.31 9.16
C GLY A 628 18.36 28.94 8.71
N SER A 629 17.47 28.33 9.48
CA SER A 629 17.03 26.95 9.24
C SER A 629 15.54 26.75 9.58
N ILE A 630 14.93 25.74 8.98
CA ILE A 630 13.70 25.09 9.43
C ILE A 630 14.10 24.03 10.46
N GLN A 631 13.37 23.98 11.59
CA GLN A 631 13.59 22.98 12.61
C GLN A 631 12.29 22.27 12.95
N LEU A 632 12.26 20.96 12.76
CA LEU A 632 11.19 20.07 13.23
C LEU A 632 11.71 19.33 14.48
N LYS A 633 11.00 19.47 15.59
CA LYS A 633 11.40 18.92 16.88
C LYS A 633 10.49 17.78 17.32
N GLY A 634 11.10 16.68 17.77
CA GLY A 634 10.40 15.56 18.38
C GLY A 634 9.46 14.80 17.46
N ALA A 635 9.84 14.59 16.20
CA ALA A 635 9.07 13.76 15.26
C ALA A 635 9.07 12.30 15.69
N CYS A 636 7.88 11.68 15.83
CA CYS A 636 7.71 10.30 16.34
C CYS A 636 6.70 9.46 15.55
N GLU A 637 6.45 9.83 14.30
CA GLU A 637 5.57 9.05 13.40
C GLU A 637 6.23 7.74 12.98
N ASN A 638 5.47 6.65 12.96
CA ASN A 638 5.93 5.30 12.61
C ASN A 638 7.14 4.86 13.45
N ASN A 639 8.28 4.58 12.80
CA ASN A 639 9.51 4.13 13.47
C ASN A 639 10.40 5.27 14.02
N LEU A 640 10.00 6.54 13.89
CA LEU A 640 10.82 7.68 14.33
C LEU A 640 10.91 7.77 15.86
N LYS A 641 12.13 7.96 16.37
CA LYS A 641 12.44 7.98 17.82
C LYS A 641 12.64 9.42 18.34
N LYS A 642 11.59 10.26 18.28
CA LYS A 642 11.60 11.67 18.68
C LYS A 642 12.72 12.47 18.02
N VAL A 643 12.78 12.36 16.69
CA VAL A 643 13.84 12.94 15.86
C VAL A 643 13.75 14.47 15.83
N ASP A 644 14.88 15.12 15.98
CA ASP A 644 15.07 16.56 15.79
C ASP A 644 15.77 16.83 14.45
N LEU A 645 15.02 17.33 13.46
CA LEU A 645 15.55 17.65 12.13
C LEU A 645 15.84 19.13 12.00
N THR A 646 16.99 19.47 11.45
CA THR A 646 17.36 20.84 11.06
C THR A 646 17.70 20.89 9.58
N VAL A 647 17.01 21.75 8.82
CA VAL A 647 17.24 21.97 7.39
C VAL A 647 17.69 23.40 7.16
N PRO A 648 18.95 23.61 6.73
CA PRO A 648 19.48 24.93 6.38
C PRO A 648 18.73 25.56 5.21
N LEU A 649 18.42 26.86 5.27
CA LEU A 649 17.71 27.57 4.20
C LEU A 649 18.69 28.12 3.15
N GLY A 650 18.32 28.02 1.87
CA GLY A 650 19.13 28.47 0.72
C GLY A 650 20.23 27.48 0.35
N THR A 651 20.03 26.20 0.63
CA THR A 651 20.96 25.10 0.34
C THR A 651 20.29 23.96 -0.38
N LEU A 652 21.09 23.10 -1.04
CA LEU A 652 20.69 21.76 -1.47
C LEU A 652 20.94 20.81 -0.31
N THR A 653 19.85 20.41 0.38
CA THR A 653 19.90 19.49 1.51
C THR A 653 19.41 18.11 1.10
N LEU A 654 20.14 17.06 1.44
CA LEU A 654 19.76 15.68 1.14
C LEU A 654 19.44 14.90 2.40
N ILE A 655 18.37 14.10 2.30
CA ILE A 655 17.98 13.12 3.30
C ILE A 655 18.39 11.75 2.77
N THR A 656 19.30 11.12 3.46
CA THR A 656 19.89 9.82 3.08
C THR A 656 19.63 8.77 4.16
N GLY A 657 20.03 7.53 3.91
CA GLY A 657 19.94 6.42 4.85
C GLY A 657 19.40 5.15 4.21
N VAL A 658 19.54 4.04 4.89
CA VAL A 658 19.12 2.72 4.42
C VAL A 658 17.61 2.63 4.17
N SER A 659 17.18 1.63 3.42
CA SER A 659 15.75 1.38 3.20
C SER A 659 15.03 1.12 4.52
N GLY A 660 13.83 1.72 4.71
CA GLY A 660 13.07 1.61 5.96
C GLY A 660 13.61 2.41 7.15
N SER A 661 14.63 3.27 6.99
CA SER A 661 15.20 4.07 8.11
C SER A 661 14.30 5.19 8.63
N GLY A 662 13.16 5.46 7.98
CA GLY A 662 12.20 6.49 8.40
C GLY A 662 12.25 7.79 7.60
N LYS A 663 12.94 7.84 6.44
CA LYS A 663 13.05 9.04 5.58
C LYS A 663 11.69 9.59 5.17
N SER A 664 10.82 8.75 4.62
CA SER A 664 9.48 9.15 4.16
C SER A 664 8.60 9.57 5.35
N SER A 665 8.65 8.85 6.47
CA SER A 665 7.93 9.22 7.71
C SER A 665 8.34 10.60 8.22
N LEU A 666 9.65 10.92 8.17
CA LEU A 666 10.15 12.22 8.61
C LEU A 666 9.80 13.35 7.66
N ILE A 667 9.96 13.14 6.36
CA ILE A 667 9.81 14.20 5.35
C ILE A 667 8.40 14.21 4.76
N THR A 668 7.96 13.12 4.15
CA THR A 668 6.71 13.05 3.38
C THR A 668 5.48 13.05 4.28
N ASP A 669 5.53 12.32 5.41
CA ASP A 669 4.38 12.17 6.30
C ASP A 669 4.34 13.25 7.40
N THR A 670 5.50 13.83 7.77
CA THR A 670 5.56 14.80 8.89
C THR A 670 5.93 16.20 8.44
N LEU A 671 7.16 16.44 7.89
CA LEU A 671 7.65 17.80 7.59
C LEU A 671 6.84 18.47 6.46
N ALA A 672 6.66 17.77 5.34
CA ALA A 672 6.00 18.32 4.15
C ALA A 672 4.55 18.77 4.44
N PRO A 673 3.68 17.94 5.05
CA PRO A 673 2.33 18.38 5.40
C PRO A 673 2.33 19.44 6.51
N ALA A 674 3.23 19.38 7.51
CA ALA A 674 3.33 20.40 8.55
C ALA A 674 3.70 21.79 7.98
N LEU A 675 4.67 21.84 7.06
CA LEU A 675 5.05 23.05 6.35
C LEU A 675 3.91 23.54 5.43
N ALA A 676 3.27 22.64 4.68
CA ALA A 676 2.16 22.99 3.79
C ALA A 676 0.97 23.58 4.57
N ASN A 677 0.64 23.02 5.74
CA ASN A 677 -0.41 23.54 6.60
C ASN A 677 -0.07 24.95 7.12
N ARG A 678 1.19 25.16 7.52
CA ARG A 678 1.62 26.44 8.10
C ARG A 678 1.81 27.55 7.07
N VAL A 679 2.35 27.23 5.89
CA VAL A 679 2.76 28.21 4.87
C VAL A 679 1.73 28.34 3.75
N ASN A 680 1.22 27.20 3.24
CA ASN A 680 0.27 27.20 2.13
C ASN A 680 -1.19 27.15 2.59
N HIS A 681 -1.45 27.17 3.93
CA HIS A 681 -2.79 27.04 4.54
C HIS A 681 -3.52 25.78 4.04
N ALA A 682 -2.76 24.71 3.81
CA ALA A 682 -3.31 23.39 3.48
C ALA A 682 -3.90 22.74 4.77
N HIS A 683 -4.76 21.75 4.59
CA HIS A 683 -5.35 21.01 5.71
C HIS A 683 -5.05 19.53 5.52
N ARG A 684 -3.78 19.16 5.68
CA ARG A 684 -3.30 17.79 5.53
C ARG A 684 -3.05 17.18 6.89
N LYS A 685 -3.34 15.88 7.01
CA LYS A 685 -2.91 15.12 8.19
C LYS A 685 -1.39 15.15 8.28
N THR A 686 -0.87 15.39 9.46
CA THR A 686 0.57 15.39 9.75
C THR A 686 0.90 14.21 10.64
N GLY A 687 2.07 13.66 10.46
CA GLY A 687 2.67 12.77 11.45
C GLY A 687 2.87 13.49 12.78
N GLU A 688 3.09 12.74 13.85
CA GLU A 688 3.25 13.30 15.20
C GLU A 688 4.60 13.99 15.35
N TYR A 689 4.57 15.27 15.82
CA TYR A 689 5.76 16.05 16.15
C TYR A 689 5.47 17.03 17.27
N ARG A 690 6.50 17.49 17.96
CA ARG A 690 6.36 18.41 19.08
C ARG A 690 6.27 19.87 18.65
N ARG A 691 7.13 20.34 17.74
CA ARG A 691 7.23 21.76 17.34
C ARG A 691 7.87 21.93 15.96
N LEU A 692 7.37 22.90 15.19
CA LEU A 692 7.96 23.36 13.92
C LEU A 692 8.36 24.84 14.08
N LEU A 693 9.63 25.16 13.77
CA LEU A 693 10.23 26.48 13.87
C LEU A 693 10.80 26.93 12.53
N GLY A 694 10.80 28.24 12.25
CA GLY A 694 11.41 28.82 11.07
C GLY A 694 10.50 28.84 9.84
N ALA A 695 9.26 28.33 9.91
CA ALA A 695 8.33 28.30 8.76
C ALA A 695 7.96 29.71 8.25
N GLU A 696 8.05 30.73 9.09
CA GLU A 696 7.82 32.15 8.74
C GLU A 696 8.87 32.73 7.76
N ARG A 697 9.97 32.01 7.55
CA ARG A 697 11.08 32.45 6.67
C ARG A 697 10.88 32.06 5.23
N ILE A 698 9.88 31.21 4.93
CA ILE A 698 9.54 30.74 3.60
C ILE A 698 8.14 31.24 3.21
N ASP A 699 7.91 31.44 1.93
CA ASP A 699 6.66 31.95 1.38
C ASP A 699 5.81 30.89 0.68
N LYS A 700 6.41 29.77 0.31
CA LYS A 700 5.74 28.69 -0.42
C LYS A 700 6.43 27.35 -0.17
N VAL A 701 5.67 26.30 -0.07
CA VAL A 701 6.15 24.91 -0.02
C VAL A 701 5.63 24.14 -1.24
N ILE A 702 6.52 23.48 -1.96
CA ILE A 702 6.20 22.70 -3.14
C ILE A 702 6.72 21.28 -2.92
N ASN A 703 5.81 20.32 -2.89
CA ASN A 703 6.15 18.90 -2.85
C ASN A 703 6.05 18.31 -4.27
N ILE A 704 7.13 17.71 -4.75
CA ILE A 704 7.25 17.09 -6.08
C ILE A 704 7.51 15.61 -5.88
N ASP A 705 6.43 14.82 -5.93
CA ASP A 705 6.42 13.38 -5.78
C ASP A 705 6.30 12.66 -7.14
N GLN A 706 6.43 11.34 -7.14
CA GLN A 706 6.32 10.49 -8.32
C GLN A 706 4.87 10.19 -8.76
N SER A 707 3.86 10.80 -8.11
CA SER A 707 2.46 10.60 -8.48
C SER A 707 2.18 11.09 -9.91
N PRO A 708 1.28 10.44 -10.65
CA PRO A 708 0.94 10.83 -12.02
C PRO A 708 0.46 12.30 -12.10
N ILE A 709 0.78 12.99 -13.21
CA ILE A 709 0.30 14.36 -13.48
C ILE A 709 -1.20 14.44 -13.80
N GLY A 710 -1.87 13.29 -13.88
CA GLY A 710 -3.32 13.17 -14.04
C GLY A 710 -3.75 11.72 -14.11
N ARG A 711 -5.04 11.47 -13.84
CA ARG A 711 -5.62 10.12 -13.76
C ARG A 711 -6.31 9.67 -15.07
N THR A 712 -6.37 10.54 -16.07
CA THR A 712 -7.08 10.25 -17.34
C THR A 712 -6.15 10.41 -18.53
N PRO A 713 -6.42 9.75 -19.67
CA PRO A 713 -5.65 9.90 -20.90
C PRO A 713 -5.65 11.33 -21.48
N ARG A 714 -6.56 12.20 -21.01
CA ARG A 714 -6.61 13.63 -21.42
C ARG A 714 -5.53 14.48 -20.77
N SER A 715 -5.04 14.07 -19.59
CA SER A 715 -3.90 14.74 -18.97
C SER A 715 -2.64 14.36 -19.72
N ASN A 716 -1.83 15.34 -20.08
CA ASN A 716 -0.57 15.16 -20.80
C ASN A 716 0.42 16.29 -20.44
N PRO A 717 1.71 16.19 -20.79
CA PRO A 717 2.72 17.19 -20.47
C PRO A 717 2.33 18.60 -20.93
N ALA A 718 1.82 18.77 -22.18
CA ALA A 718 1.44 20.07 -22.71
C ALA A 718 0.31 20.76 -21.90
N THR A 719 -0.69 19.98 -21.44
CA THR A 719 -1.78 20.54 -20.61
C THR A 719 -1.31 20.87 -19.20
N TYR A 720 -0.44 20.03 -18.62
CA TYR A 720 0.02 20.22 -17.25
C TYR A 720 0.86 21.49 -17.07
N ILE A 721 1.78 21.78 -18.02
CA ILE A 721 2.61 22.98 -17.98
C ILE A 721 1.91 24.21 -18.55
N GLY A 722 0.64 24.11 -18.96
CA GLY A 722 -0.14 25.21 -19.56
C GLY A 722 0.35 25.62 -20.96
N LEU A 723 1.13 24.78 -21.64
CA LEU A 723 1.59 24.99 -23.02
C LEU A 723 0.42 24.89 -24.01
N TRP A 724 -0.51 23.98 -23.73
CA TRP A 724 -1.64 23.69 -24.60
C TRP A 724 -2.59 24.88 -24.78
N ASP A 725 -2.74 25.71 -23.77
CA ASP A 725 -3.59 26.91 -23.85
C ASP A 725 -3.03 27.94 -24.84
N ASP A 726 -1.71 28.14 -24.84
CA ASP A 726 -1.02 29.04 -25.79
C ASP A 726 -1.08 28.48 -27.22
N ILE A 727 -0.93 27.15 -27.40
CA ILE A 727 -1.04 26.49 -28.71
C ILE A 727 -2.47 26.64 -29.26
N ARG A 728 -3.51 26.44 -28.45
CA ARG A 728 -4.92 26.65 -28.86
C ARG A 728 -5.17 28.10 -29.30
N ALA A 729 -4.64 29.06 -28.57
CA ALA A 729 -4.74 30.46 -28.92
C ALA A 729 -4.02 30.76 -30.27
N LEU A 730 -2.84 30.17 -30.49
CA LEU A 730 -2.10 30.27 -31.75
C LEU A 730 -2.92 29.73 -32.93
N PHE A 731 -3.49 28.50 -32.82
CA PHE A 731 -4.33 27.91 -33.87
C PHE A 731 -5.58 28.73 -34.15
N ALA A 732 -6.24 29.28 -33.13
CA ALA A 732 -7.38 30.17 -33.31
C ALA A 732 -7.00 31.51 -34.01
N SER A 733 -5.74 31.92 -33.96
CA SER A 733 -5.24 33.14 -34.62
C SER A 733 -4.95 32.95 -36.10
N THR A 734 -4.90 31.70 -36.60
CA THR A 734 -4.64 31.40 -38.01
C THR A 734 -5.71 31.99 -38.93
N PRO A 735 -5.37 32.39 -40.18
CA PRO A 735 -6.37 32.91 -41.11
C PRO A 735 -7.53 31.95 -41.33
N GLU A 736 -7.24 30.67 -41.48
CA GLU A 736 -8.26 29.64 -41.75
C GLU A 736 -9.22 29.47 -40.56
N ALA A 737 -8.71 29.46 -39.31
CA ALA A 737 -9.55 29.40 -38.10
C ALA A 737 -10.45 30.64 -37.97
N LYS A 738 -9.92 31.82 -38.27
CA LYS A 738 -10.70 33.09 -38.27
C LYS A 738 -11.83 33.09 -39.31
N VAL A 739 -11.57 32.63 -40.57
CA VAL A 739 -12.57 32.51 -41.62
C VAL A 739 -13.72 31.56 -41.19
N ARG A 740 -13.39 30.48 -40.47
CA ARG A 740 -14.35 29.51 -39.96
C ARG A 740 -15.02 29.90 -38.62
N GLY A 741 -14.60 31.03 -38.02
CA GLY A 741 -15.08 31.48 -36.71
C GLY A 741 -14.70 30.59 -35.56
N TYR A 742 -13.56 29.91 -35.67
CA TYR A 742 -13.07 28.97 -34.65
C TYR A 742 -12.37 29.70 -33.50
N ALA A 743 -12.98 29.65 -32.33
CA ALA A 743 -12.38 30.14 -31.07
C ALA A 743 -11.39 29.11 -30.47
N PRO A 744 -10.52 29.48 -29.50
CA PRO A 744 -9.56 28.55 -28.87
C PRO A 744 -10.18 27.29 -28.29
N GLY A 745 -11.47 27.35 -27.89
CA GLY A 745 -12.24 26.18 -27.41
C GLY A 745 -12.41 25.07 -28.46
N ARG A 746 -12.41 25.41 -29.76
CA ARG A 746 -12.51 24.44 -30.86
C ARG A 746 -11.32 23.48 -30.89
N PHE A 747 -10.12 23.96 -30.52
CA PHE A 747 -8.88 23.21 -30.48
C PHE A 747 -8.65 22.51 -29.12
N SER A 748 -9.69 22.42 -28.27
CA SER A 748 -9.66 21.67 -27.00
C SER A 748 -10.25 20.29 -27.16
N PHE A 749 -9.50 19.26 -26.83
CA PHE A 749 -10.04 17.88 -26.76
C PHE A 749 -10.92 17.64 -25.53
N ASN A 750 -10.99 18.58 -24.57
CA ASN A 750 -11.85 18.50 -23.40
C ASN A 750 -13.27 19.09 -23.61
N VAL A 751 -13.43 19.95 -24.61
CA VAL A 751 -14.67 20.70 -24.87
C VAL A 751 -15.37 20.15 -26.10
N ALA A 752 -16.70 20.03 -26.05
CA ALA A 752 -17.50 19.63 -27.22
C ALA A 752 -17.37 20.60 -28.39
N GLY A 753 -17.54 20.11 -29.61
CA GLY A 753 -17.51 20.88 -30.84
C GLY A 753 -16.26 20.65 -31.68
N GLY A 754 -15.04 20.53 -31.11
CA GLY A 754 -13.84 20.24 -31.90
C GLY A 754 -13.25 18.85 -31.65
N ARG A 755 -13.61 18.21 -30.56
CA ARG A 755 -13.16 16.86 -30.20
C ARG A 755 -13.92 15.78 -30.94
N CYS A 756 -13.34 14.59 -31.02
CA CYS A 756 -14.05 13.38 -31.39
C CYS A 756 -15.11 13.03 -30.34
N GLU A 757 -16.39 13.00 -30.71
CA GLU A 757 -17.45 12.72 -29.74
C GLU A 757 -17.58 11.22 -29.43
N ALA A 758 -17.05 10.31 -30.25
CA ALA A 758 -17.05 8.87 -29.97
C ALA A 758 -16.17 8.50 -28.77
N CYS A 759 -14.96 9.08 -28.68
CA CYS A 759 -14.07 8.92 -27.52
C CYS A 759 -14.08 10.13 -26.58
N LYS A 760 -14.90 11.13 -26.82
CA LYS A 760 -15.00 12.38 -26.05
C LYS A 760 -13.63 13.07 -25.84
N GLY A 761 -12.71 12.91 -26.80
CA GLY A 761 -11.38 13.51 -26.80
C GLY A 761 -10.30 12.68 -26.09
N ASP A 762 -10.59 11.48 -25.62
CA ASP A 762 -9.58 10.60 -25.01
C ASP A 762 -8.60 10.03 -26.04
N GLY A 763 -9.03 9.89 -27.30
CA GLY A 763 -8.27 9.24 -28.36
C GLY A 763 -8.39 7.71 -28.29
N GLN A 764 -8.66 7.17 -27.11
CA GLN A 764 -8.73 5.74 -26.82
C GLN A 764 -10.07 5.40 -26.16
N LYS A 765 -10.46 4.13 -26.24
CA LYS A 765 -11.59 3.54 -25.50
C LYS A 765 -11.01 2.62 -24.43
N LYS A 766 -11.44 2.78 -23.20
CA LYS A 766 -11.14 1.90 -22.09
C LYS A 766 -12.05 0.68 -22.16
N ILE A 767 -11.47 -0.51 -22.18
CA ILE A 767 -12.17 -1.79 -22.05
C ILE A 767 -11.89 -2.30 -20.65
N GLU A 768 -12.90 -2.27 -19.78
CA GLU A 768 -12.79 -2.76 -18.40
C GLU A 768 -12.83 -4.29 -18.39
N MET A 769 -11.81 -4.91 -17.82
CA MET A 769 -11.68 -6.35 -17.69
C MET A 769 -11.78 -6.72 -16.22
N HIS A 770 -12.82 -7.49 -15.82
CA HIS A 770 -13.12 -7.80 -14.41
C HIS A 770 -11.99 -8.52 -13.64
N PHE A 771 -11.12 -9.25 -14.32
CA PHE A 771 -10.04 -10.06 -13.71
C PHE A 771 -8.64 -9.72 -14.22
N LEU A 772 -8.52 -8.84 -15.21
CA LEU A 772 -7.27 -8.42 -15.83
C LEU A 772 -7.16 -6.89 -15.79
N PRO A 773 -5.95 -6.33 -15.96
CA PRO A 773 -5.79 -4.89 -16.11
C PRO A 773 -6.63 -4.35 -17.26
N ASP A 774 -7.17 -3.14 -17.10
CA ASP A 774 -7.92 -2.46 -18.13
C ASP A 774 -7.09 -2.29 -19.41
N VAL A 775 -7.70 -2.55 -20.57
CA VAL A 775 -7.05 -2.41 -21.87
C VAL A 775 -7.52 -1.11 -22.54
N TYR A 776 -6.59 -0.34 -23.06
CA TYR A 776 -6.88 0.86 -23.84
C TYR A 776 -6.66 0.59 -25.32
N VAL A 777 -7.70 0.78 -26.13
CA VAL A 777 -7.67 0.56 -27.59
C VAL A 777 -7.95 1.89 -28.28
N ASP A 778 -7.24 2.17 -29.36
CA ASP A 778 -7.44 3.40 -30.12
C ASP A 778 -8.89 3.53 -30.62
N CYS A 779 -9.39 4.75 -30.59
CA CYS A 779 -10.76 5.02 -31.04
C CYS A 779 -10.88 4.79 -32.55
N GLU A 780 -11.74 3.90 -32.99
CA GLU A 780 -11.98 3.55 -34.40
C GLU A 780 -12.36 4.76 -35.28
N VAL A 781 -13.08 5.75 -34.70
CA VAL A 781 -13.56 6.94 -35.41
C VAL A 781 -12.45 7.94 -35.65
N CYS A 782 -11.63 8.27 -34.66
CA CYS A 782 -10.57 9.26 -34.81
C CYS A 782 -9.17 8.65 -34.90
N GLN A 783 -9.03 7.34 -34.79
CA GLN A 783 -7.75 6.62 -34.89
C GLN A 783 -6.67 7.25 -34.02
N GLY A 784 -6.99 7.46 -32.74
CA GLY A 784 -6.10 8.08 -31.77
C GLY A 784 -6.03 9.61 -31.83
N LYS A 785 -6.50 10.26 -32.88
CA LYS A 785 -6.28 11.69 -33.16
C LYS A 785 -7.04 12.67 -32.25
N ARG A 786 -7.96 12.21 -31.40
CA ARG A 786 -8.70 13.00 -30.39
C ARG A 786 -9.69 14.03 -30.93
N TYR A 787 -9.57 14.50 -32.17
CA TYR A 787 -10.33 15.57 -32.80
C TYR A 787 -11.23 15.07 -33.93
N ASN A 788 -12.25 15.87 -34.29
CA ASN A 788 -13.02 15.67 -35.48
C ASN A 788 -12.26 16.16 -36.74
N ARG A 789 -12.71 15.75 -37.92
CA ARG A 789 -12.04 16.02 -39.19
C ARG A 789 -11.91 17.51 -39.47
N GLU A 790 -12.96 18.31 -39.24
CA GLU A 790 -12.96 19.74 -39.53
C GLU A 790 -11.93 20.52 -38.66
N THR A 791 -11.69 20.11 -37.43
CA THR A 791 -10.68 20.72 -36.57
C THR A 791 -9.26 20.38 -37.04
N LEU A 792 -9.07 19.17 -37.61
CA LEU A 792 -7.76 18.73 -38.12
C LEU A 792 -7.41 19.36 -39.47
N GLU A 793 -8.36 19.94 -40.18
CA GLU A 793 -8.11 20.68 -41.43
C GLU A 793 -7.35 22.00 -41.21
N VAL A 794 -7.51 22.61 -40.03
CA VAL A 794 -6.77 23.86 -39.70
C VAL A 794 -5.32 23.56 -39.40
N THR A 795 -4.43 24.23 -40.12
CA THR A 795 -2.98 24.01 -39.98
C THR A 795 -2.22 25.29 -39.60
N TYR A 796 -1.13 25.11 -38.88
CA TYR A 796 -0.11 26.12 -38.62
C TYR A 796 1.23 25.60 -39.16
N ARG A 797 1.82 26.29 -40.13
CA ARG A 797 3.05 25.86 -40.84
C ARG A 797 2.99 24.40 -41.31
N GLY A 798 1.82 24.01 -41.89
CA GLY A 798 1.61 22.67 -42.45
C GLY A 798 1.35 21.54 -41.43
N LYS A 799 1.28 21.87 -40.14
CA LYS A 799 0.96 20.90 -39.07
C LYS A 799 -0.40 21.22 -38.45
N ASN A 800 -1.25 20.21 -38.29
CA ASN A 800 -2.54 20.35 -37.61
C ASN A 800 -2.35 20.23 -36.08
N VAL A 801 -3.43 20.39 -35.33
CA VAL A 801 -3.41 20.39 -33.87
C VAL A 801 -3.01 19.01 -33.27
N TYR A 802 -3.31 17.91 -33.96
CA TYR A 802 -2.89 16.57 -33.54
C TYR A 802 -1.41 16.33 -33.85
N ASP A 803 -0.92 16.75 -35.03
CA ASP A 803 0.50 16.63 -35.38
C ASP A 803 1.39 17.33 -34.33
N VAL A 804 0.91 18.46 -33.79
CA VAL A 804 1.61 19.16 -32.69
C VAL A 804 1.58 18.39 -31.39
N LEU A 805 0.47 17.71 -31.04
CA LEU A 805 0.42 16.84 -29.87
C LEU A 805 1.36 15.63 -30.00
N ASP A 806 1.52 15.14 -31.21
CA ASP A 806 2.39 13.99 -31.51
C ASP A 806 3.87 14.34 -31.59
N MET A 807 4.24 15.62 -31.71
CA MET A 807 5.64 16.07 -31.65
C MET A 807 6.29 15.73 -30.31
N THR A 808 7.55 15.33 -30.38
CA THR A 808 8.42 15.34 -29.20
C THR A 808 8.67 16.76 -28.71
N VAL A 809 9.12 16.92 -27.48
CA VAL A 809 9.46 18.24 -26.90
C VAL A 809 10.56 18.91 -27.75
N ASP A 810 11.56 18.15 -28.23
CA ASP A 810 12.68 18.68 -29.04
C ASP A 810 12.23 19.13 -30.42
N GLU A 811 11.36 18.36 -31.09
CA GLU A 811 10.74 18.78 -32.36
C GLU A 811 9.90 20.06 -32.20
N ALA A 812 9.04 20.06 -31.15
CA ALA A 812 8.17 21.19 -30.84
C ALA A 812 9.01 22.46 -30.51
N ARG A 813 10.12 22.29 -29.77
CA ARG A 813 11.08 23.35 -29.46
C ARG A 813 11.64 23.99 -30.73
N SER A 814 12.03 23.17 -31.69
CA SER A 814 12.52 23.62 -33.01
C SER A 814 11.40 24.29 -33.79
N PHE A 815 10.21 23.72 -33.83
CA PHE A 815 9.04 24.21 -34.58
C PHE A 815 8.54 25.58 -34.07
N PHE A 816 8.49 25.76 -32.74
CA PHE A 816 8.01 26.98 -32.08
C PHE A 816 9.14 27.96 -31.66
N SER A 817 10.36 27.75 -32.09
CA SER A 817 11.54 28.57 -31.73
C SER A 817 11.35 30.08 -31.90
N LYS A 818 10.51 30.52 -32.87
CA LYS A 818 10.20 31.94 -33.12
C LYS A 818 9.06 32.51 -32.27
N ILE A 819 8.50 31.74 -31.34
CA ILE A 819 7.39 32.15 -30.44
C ILE A 819 7.91 32.12 -29.00
N PRO A 820 8.36 33.25 -28.42
CA PRO A 820 9.10 33.27 -27.15
C PRO A 820 8.34 32.65 -25.99
N GLY A 821 7.00 32.79 -25.94
CA GLY A 821 6.15 32.21 -24.88
C GLY A 821 6.13 30.67 -24.88
N LEU A 822 6.03 30.07 -26.09
CA LEU A 822 6.06 28.62 -26.27
C LEU A 822 7.47 28.07 -26.12
N ALA A 823 8.48 28.74 -26.75
CA ALA A 823 9.89 28.33 -26.69
C ALA A 823 10.36 28.19 -25.24
N ARG A 824 10.12 29.18 -24.39
CA ARG A 824 10.53 29.17 -22.98
C ARG A 824 9.92 27.98 -22.19
N LYS A 825 8.65 27.63 -22.45
CA LYS A 825 8.01 26.49 -21.80
C LYS A 825 8.58 25.15 -22.27
N LEU A 826 8.91 25.06 -23.56
CA LEU A 826 9.54 23.87 -24.13
C LEU A 826 11.00 23.73 -23.67
N ASP A 827 11.74 24.85 -23.52
CA ASP A 827 13.09 24.84 -22.97
C ASP A 827 13.11 24.28 -21.55
N THR A 828 12.10 24.58 -20.69
CA THR A 828 12.06 24.01 -19.34
C THR A 828 11.82 22.49 -19.32
N LEU A 829 11.04 21.96 -20.28
CA LEU A 829 10.88 20.49 -20.42
C LEU A 829 12.16 19.83 -20.92
N HIS A 830 12.84 20.46 -21.87
CA HIS A 830 14.12 19.98 -22.37
C HIS A 830 15.21 20.00 -21.29
N ASP A 831 15.30 21.08 -20.52
CA ASP A 831 16.29 21.25 -19.45
C ASP A 831 16.20 20.18 -18.34
N VAL A 832 14.99 19.65 -18.07
CA VAL A 832 14.81 18.53 -17.14
C VAL A 832 15.02 17.16 -17.78
N GLY A 833 15.55 17.09 -19.02
CA GLY A 833 15.83 15.84 -19.71
C GLY A 833 14.61 15.14 -20.30
N LEU A 834 13.55 15.89 -20.65
CA LEU A 834 12.31 15.35 -21.24
C LEU A 834 12.16 15.69 -22.72
N GLY A 835 13.28 15.89 -23.45
CA GLY A 835 13.29 16.22 -24.88
C GLY A 835 12.58 15.17 -25.73
N TYR A 836 12.65 13.91 -25.36
CA TYR A 836 12.16 12.76 -26.10
C TYR A 836 10.65 12.48 -25.94
N ILE A 837 9.99 12.96 -24.87
CA ILE A 837 8.56 12.66 -24.64
C ILE A 837 7.68 13.46 -25.63
N ARG A 838 6.52 12.88 -25.99
CA ARG A 838 5.56 13.58 -26.86
C ARG A 838 4.70 14.53 -26.03
N LEU A 839 4.38 15.70 -26.60
CA LEU A 839 3.55 16.71 -25.93
C LEU A 839 2.19 16.20 -25.49
N GLY A 840 1.55 15.34 -26.32
CA GLY A 840 0.25 14.73 -26.07
C GLY A 840 0.30 13.37 -25.40
N GLN A 841 1.46 12.89 -24.95
CA GLN A 841 1.59 11.60 -24.28
C GLN A 841 0.67 11.52 -23.06
N PRO A 842 -0.21 10.50 -22.96
CA PRO A 842 -1.11 10.35 -21.81
C PRO A 842 -0.36 10.28 -20.48
N ALA A 843 -0.87 10.95 -19.46
CA ALA A 843 -0.27 10.91 -18.11
C ALA A 843 -0.15 9.49 -17.53
N THR A 844 -1.02 8.58 -17.96
CA THR A 844 -1.03 7.17 -17.55
C THR A 844 0.10 6.33 -18.13
N THR A 845 0.75 6.81 -19.20
CA THR A 845 1.88 6.12 -19.84
C THR A 845 3.25 6.67 -19.41
N LEU A 846 3.26 7.79 -18.68
CA LEU A 846 4.50 8.33 -18.13
C LEU A 846 4.99 7.49 -16.95
N SER A 847 6.30 7.28 -16.86
CA SER A 847 6.93 6.74 -15.66
C SER A 847 6.83 7.73 -14.49
N GLY A 848 7.01 7.24 -13.25
CA GLY A 848 6.99 8.10 -12.06
C GLY A 848 8.02 9.22 -12.13
N GLY A 849 9.24 8.93 -12.60
CA GLY A 849 10.30 9.92 -12.78
C GLY A 849 10.00 10.95 -13.87
N GLU A 850 9.39 10.55 -14.99
CA GLU A 850 8.94 11.48 -16.04
C GLU A 850 7.85 12.41 -15.52
N ALA A 851 6.85 11.87 -14.81
CA ALA A 851 5.78 12.67 -14.21
C ALA A 851 6.34 13.71 -13.22
N GLN A 852 7.31 13.32 -12.40
CA GLN A 852 8.00 14.20 -11.45
C GLN A 852 8.78 15.32 -12.16
N ARG A 853 9.51 15.01 -13.23
CA ARG A 853 10.23 15.99 -14.02
C ARG A 853 9.30 16.97 -14.76
N VAL A 854 8.12 16.53 -15.22
CA VAL A 854 7.10 17.43 -15.77
C VAL A 854 6.59 18.41 -14.70
N LYS A 855 6.37 17.93 -13.45
CA LYS A 855 6.02 18.80 -12.32
C LYS A 855 7.12 19.82 -12.03
N LEU A 856 8.38 19.38 -12.02
CA LEU A 856 9.54 20.26 -11.83
C LEU A 856 9.63 21.32 -12.93
N ALA A 857 9.47 20.95 -14.21
CA ALA A 857 9.44 21.88 -15.33
C ALA A 857 8.33 22.94 -15.18
N SER A 858 7.14 22.54 -14.71
CA SER A 858 6.04 23.48 -14.44
C SER A 858 6.41 24.54 -13.38
N GLU A 859 7.14 24.16 -12.34
CA GLU A 859 7.55 25.11 -11.30
C GLU A 859 8.71 26.02 -11.75
N LEU A 860 9.62 25.52 -12.60
CA LEU A 860 10.70 26.33 -13.17
C LEU A 860 10.23 27.50 -14.04
N GLN A 861 9.04 27.37 -14.66
CA GLN A 861 8.44 28.43 -15.48
C GLN A 861 7.94 29.61 -14.64
N ARG A 862 7.63 29.37 -13.36
CA ARG A 862 7.04 30.39 -12.49
C ARG A 862 8.09 31.40 -12.03
N ARG A 863 7.64 32.63 -11.73
CA ARG A 863 8.52 33.64 -11.15
C ARG A 863 9.03 33.17 -9.80
N GLN A 864 10.34 33.11 -9.67
CA GLN A 864 11.01 32.68 -8.44
C GLN A 864 11.05 33.83 -7.42
N THR A 865 10.66 33.56 -6.19
CA THR A 865 10.71 34.52 -5.08
C THR A 865 12.03 34.45 -4.30
N GLY A 866 12.75 33.35 -4.48
CA GLY A 866 13.96 33.01 -3.73
C GLY A 866 13.69 32.61 -2.28
N LYS A 867 12.42 32.35 -1.89
CA LYS A 867 12.02 31.90 -0.56
C LYS A 867 11.16 30.63 -0.59
N THR A 868 11.11 29.97 -1.74
CA THR A 868 10.34 28.73 -1.91
C THR A 868 11.11 27.56 -1.35
N PHE A 869 10.40 26.66 -0.65
CA PHE A 869 10.92 25.40 -0.12
C PHE A 869 10.44 24.26 -1.01
N TYR A 870 11.33 23.64 -1.74
CA TYR A 870 11.06 22.49 -2.59
C TYR A 870 11.39 21.21 -1.86
N ILE A 871 10.51 20.22 -1.96
CA ILE A 871 10.70 18.86 -1.44
C ILE A 871 10.57 17.91 -2.63
N LEU A 872 11.59 17.10 -2.87
CA LEU A 872 11.61 16.11 -3.94
C LEU A 872 11.88 14.72 -3.34
N ASP A 873 11.16 13.73 -3.85
CA ASP A 873 11.27 12.33 -3.41
C ASP A 873 11.87 11.50 -4.53
N GLU A 874 13.12 11.03 -4.36
CA GLU A 874 13.90 10.19 -5.28
C GLU A 874 13.83 10.67 -6.75
N PRO A 875 14.24 11.91 -7.08
CA PRO A 875 14.11 12.45 -8.42
C PRO A 875 15.05 11.83 -9.47
N THR A 876 16.02 11.01 -9.06
CA THR A 876 16.93 10.31 -9.97
C THR A 876 16.45 8.94 -10.43
N THR A 877 15.26 8.53 -9.99
CA THR A 877 14.65 7.24 -10.36
C THR A 877 14.58 7.07 -11.88
N GLY A 878 15.16 5.99 -12.41
CA GLY A 878 15.15 5.66 -13.83
C GLY A 878 16.03 6.56 -14.71
N LEU A 879 16.99 7.28 -14.12
CA LEU A 879 17.87 8.16 -14.84
C LEU A 879 19.25 7.55 -15.08
N HIS A 880 19.71 7.68 -16.32
CA HIS A 880 21.11 7.45 -16.67
C HIS A 880 22.03 8.54 -16.07
N PHE A 881 23.32 8.25 -15.89
CA PHE A 881 24.32 9.17 -15.30
C PHE A 881 24.29 10.58 -15.91
N ASP A 882 24.13 10.70 -17.24
CA ASP A 882 24.09 12.01 -17.91
C ASP A 882 22.77 12.77 -17.61
N ASP A 883 21.65 12.05 -17.51
CA ASP A 883 20.36 12.63 -17.10
C ASP A 883 20.41 13.12 -15.64
N VAL A 884 21.12 12.38 -14.75
CA VAL A 884 21.37 12.77 -13.34
C VAL A 884 22.16 14.07 -13.28
N ARG A 885 23.20 14.22 -14.12
CA ARG A 885 23.99 15.46 -14.21
C ARG A 885 23.11 16.65 -14.63
N GLN A 886 22.29 16.50 -15.66
CA GLN A 886 21.38 17.55 -16.13
C GLN A 886 20.36 17.92 -15.03
N LEU A 887 19.78 16.94 -14.35
CA LEU A 887 18.86 17.21 -13.23
C LEU A 887 19.56 17.97 -12.11
N LEU A 888 20.79 17.58 -11.74
CA LEU A 888 21.56 18.28 -10.71
C LEU A 888 21.80 19.75 -11.09
N GLU A 889 22.13 20.07 -12.34
CA GLU A 889 22.26 21.46 -12.81
C GLU A 889 20.98 22.26 -12.62
N VAL A 890 19.82 21.64 -12.85
CA VAL A 890 18.51 22.27 -12.61
C VAL A 890 18.29 22.53 -11.13
N LEU A 891 18.59 21.55 -10.24
CA LEU A 891 18.45 21.70 -8.79
C LEU A 891 19.40 22.80 -8.27
N GLN A 892 20.63 22.85 -8.78
CA GLN A 892 21.61 23.91 -8.43
C GLN A 892 21.09 25.30 -8.83
N ARG A 893 20.55 25.47 -10.05
CA ARG A 893 19.91 26.74 -10.48
C ARG A 893 18.78 27.17 -9.55
N LEU A 894 17.95 26.27 -9.04
CA LEU A 894 16.90 26.59 -8.07
C LEU A 894 17.49 27.14 -6.77
N VAL A 895 18.55 26.52 -6.26
CA VAL A 895 19.23 26.95 -5.03
C VAL A 895 19.93 28.29 -5.24
N ASP A 896 20.59 28.49 -6.37
CA ASP A 896 21.26 29.74 -6.73
C ASP A 896 20.30 30.93 -6.83
N ALA A 897 19.03 30.65 -7.22
CA ALA A 897 17.96 31.65 -7.19
C ALA A 897 17.49 31.98 -5.73
N GLY A 898 18.12 31.40 -4.69
CA GLY A 898 17.87 31.66 -3.28
C GLY A 898 16.85 30.73 -2.61
N ASN A 899 16.30 29.75 -3.34
CA ASN A 899 15.34 28.78 -2.79
C ASN A 899 16.05 27.71 -1.95
N THR A 900 15.29 26.98 -1.19
CA THR A 900 15.75 25.78 -0.46
C THR A 900 15.25 24.55 -1.18
N VAL A 901 16.14 23.60 -1.43
CA VAL A 901 15.81 22.32 -2.08
C VAL A 901 16.16 21.18 -1.14
N LEU A 902 15.15 20.45 -0.68
CA LEU A 902 15.26 19.25 0.15
C LEU A 902 14.96 18.03 -0.72
N VAL A 903 15.87 17.09 -0.79
CA VAL A 903 15.72 15.89 -1.63
C VAL A 903 15.93 14.63 -0.80
N ILE A 904 15.02 13.67 -0.90
CA ILE A 904 15.25 12.30 -0.42
C ILE A 904 15.96 11.57 -1.55
N GLU A 905 17.17 11.04 -1.31
CA GLU A 905 17.99 10.43 -2.36
C GLU A 905 18.91 9.31 -1.88
N HIS A 906 19.21 8.42 -2.84
CA HIS A 906 20.15 7.30 -2.68
C HIS A 906 21.30 7.36 -3.70
N ASN A 907 21.18 8.16 -4.77
CA ASN A 907 22.18 8.30 -5.80
C ASN A 907 23.40 9.06 -5.27
N LEU A 908 24.56 8.40 -5.26
CA LEU A 908 25.80 8.95 -4.71
C LEU A 908 26.32 10.17 -5.47
N ASP A 909 26.02 10.32 -6.76
CA ASP A 909 26.42 11.48 -7.56
C ASP A 909 25.70 12.77 -7.11
N ILE A 910 24.42 12.67 -6.76
CA ILE A 910 23.69 13.80 -6.18
C ILE A 910 24.16 14.04 -4.74
N ILE A 911 24.36 12.95 -3.96
CA ILE A 911 24.73 13.04 -2.54
C ILE A 911 26.09 13.74 -2.38
N LYS A 912 27.09 13.40 -3.21
CA LYS A 912 28.42 14.05 -3.14
C LYS A 912 28.37 15.53 -3.53
N ALA A 913 27.36 15.95 -4.30
CA ALA A 913 27.19 17.33 -4.78
C ALA A 913 26.33 18.22 -3.86
N ALA A 914 25.79 17.68 -2.75
CA ALA A 914 24.94 18.40 -1.81
C ALA A 914 25.71 19.44 -0.98
N ASP A 915 25.00 20.47 -0.48
CA ASP A 915 25.54 21.41 0.49
C ASP A 915 25.45 20.84 1.92
N TYR A 916 24.38 20.08 2.21
CA TYR A 916 24.11 19.52 3.53
C TYR A 916 23.42 18.16 3.43
N ILE A 917 23.77 17.23 4.28
CA ILE A 917 23.19 15.87 4.35
C ILE A 917 22.63 15.64 5.75
N VAL A 918 21.52 14.92 5.83
CA VAL A 918 20.97 14.31 7.04
C VAL A 918 20.79 12.82 6.78
N ASP A 919 21.60 12.01 7.43
CA ASP A 919 21.60 10.55 7.26
C ASP A 919 20.83 9.86 8.37
N LEU A 920 19.78 9.11 7.98
CA LEU A 920 18.89 8.36 8.89
C LEU A 920 19.32 6.89 8.95
N GLY A 921 19.22 6.32 10.17
CA GLY A 921 19.57 4.94 10.40
C GLY A 921 19.51 4.55 11.87
N PRO A 922 20.45 3.69 12.32
CA PRO A 922 21.48 2.99 11.51
C PRO A 922 20.93 1.90 10.59
N GLU A 923 19.77 1.31 10.93
CA GLU A 923 19.12 0.21 10.20
C GLU A 923 17.70 0.61 9.76
N GLY A 924 16.96 -0.33 9.13
CA GLY A 924 15.55 -0.17 8.82
C GLY A 924 14.62 -0.61 9.95
N GLY A 925 13.33 -0.23 9.87
CA GLY A 925 12.29 -0.60 10.83
C GLY A 925 12.57 -0.10 12.24
N ASP A 926 12.30 -0.93 13.25
CA ASP A 926 12.45 -0.56 14.68
C ASP A 926 13.89 -0.25 15.09
N ARG A 927 14.88 -0.71 14.32
CA ARG A 927 16.30 -0.43 14.57
C ARG A 927 16.76 0.86 13.90
N GLY A 928 15.89 1.50 13.12
CA GLY A 928 16.08 2.80 12.49
C GLY A 928 15.48 3.94 13.28
N GLY A 929 15.06 4.98 12.57
CA GLY A 929 14.28 6.09 13.09
C GLY A 929 15.08 7.10 13.90
N THR A 930 16.42 7.19 13.69
CA THR A 930 17.29 8.20 14.32
C THR A 930 18.15 8.88 13.25
N ILE A 931 18.63 10.08 13.53
CA ILE A 931 19.68 10.73 12.72
C ILE A 931 21.03 10.19 13.19
N VAL A 932 21.76 9.55 12.27
CA VAL A 932 23.11 8.99 12.52
C VAL A 932 24.17 10.06 12.31
N ALA A 933 24.03 10.86 11.25
CA ALA A 933 24.98 11.92 10.92
C ALA A 933 24.24 13.10 10.26
N SER A 934 24.76 14.31 10.44
CA SER A 934 24.28 15.49 9.72
C SER A 934 25.44 16.48 9.56
N GLY A 935 25.55 17.09 8.40
CA GLY A 935 26.65 18.02 8.06
C GLY A 935 26.89 18.09 6.56
N THR A 936 28.04 18.60 6.18
CA THR A 936 28.51 18.54 4.79
C THR A 936 28.79 17.07 4.39
N PRO A 937 28.84 16.74 3.10
CA PRO A 937 29.19 15.39 2.64
C PRO A 937 30.53 14.90 3.21
N GLU A 938 31.49 15.79 3.39
CA GLU A 938 32.81 15.51 3.94
C GLU A 938 32.73 15.17 5.45
N GLU A 939 31.91 15.89 6.21
CA GLU A 939 31.67 15.62 7.63
C GLU A 939 30.96 14.29 7.82
N VAL A 940 29.94 14.00 7.01
CA VAL A 940 29.20 12.73 7.04
C VAL A 940 30.11 11.55 6.66
N ALA A 941 31.01 11.73 5.70
CA ALA A 941 31.98 10.71 5.29
C ALA A 941 32.97 10.33 6.44
N ALA A 942 33.16 11.22 7.41
CA ALA A 942 34.01 10.96 8.58
C ALA A 942 33.31 10.18 9.72
N VAL A 943 31.98 9.94 9.62
CA VAL A 943 31.20 9.23 10.65
C VAL A 943 31.16 7.73 10.34
N PRO A 944 31.82 6.86 11.11
CA PRO A 944 31.91 5.43 10.80
C PRO A 944 30.58 4.67 10.88
N GLU A 945 29.64 5.15 11.68
CA GLU A 945 28.30 4.57 11.88
C GLU A 945 27.39 4.83 10.69
N SER A 946 27.67 5.86 9.86
CA SER A 946 26.92 6.20 8.69
C SER A 946 27.26 5.26 7.53
N HIS A 947 26.27 4.50 7.07
CA HIS A 947 26.44 3.70 5.85
C HIS A 947 26.69 4.59 4.62
N THR A 948 25.91 5.67 4.47
CA THR A 948 26.12 6.67 3.40
C THR A 948 27.53 7.28 3.48
N GLY A 949 27.99 7.60 4.69
CA GLY A 949 29.32 8.15 4.94
C GLY A 949 30.45 7.23 4.48
N ARG A 950 30.32 5.91 4.70
CA ARG A 950 31.32 4.93 4.22
C ARG A 950 31.46 4.91 2.70
N PHE A 951 30.35 4.99 1.97
CA PHE A 951 30.38 5.05 0.49
C PHE A 951 30.96 6.39 -0.01
N LEU A 952 30.58 7.51 0.62
CA LEU A 952 31.17 8.82 0.30
C LEU A 952 32.69 8.84 0.54
N ALA A 953 33.17 8.26 1.64
CA ALA A 953 34.60 8.19 1.91
C ALA A 953 35.37 7.42 0.83
N ARG A 954 34.80 6.35 0.28
CA ARG A 954 35.37 5.60 -0.87
C ARG A 954 35.45 6.47 -2.11
N ILE A 955 34.39 7.24 -2.43
CA ILE A 955 34.35 8.15 -3.58
C ILE A 955 35.41 9.25 -3.43
N PHE A 956 35.45 9.95 -2.29
CA PHE A 956 36.43 11.02 -2.06
C PHE A 956 37.86 10.49 -2.06
N ALA A 957 38.12 9.27 -1.61
CA ALA A 957 39.44 8.64 -1.70
C ALA A 957 39.84 8.32 -3.13
N LYS A 958 38.90 7.87 -3.97
CA LYS A 958 39.10 7.60 -5.41
C LYS A 958 39.41 8.92 -6.15
N GLU A 959 38.59 9.95 -5.96
CA GLU A 959 38.82 11.26 -6.63
C GLU A 959 40.13 11.96 -6.20
N LYS A 960 40.57 11.77 -4.94
CA LYS A 960 41.89 12.26 -4.51
C LYS A 960 43.04 11.56 -5.22
N ARG A 961 42.87 10.29 -5.63
CA ARG A 961 43.89 9.52 -6.38
C ARG A 961 43.93 9.95 -7.86
N ASP A 962 42.74 10.19 -8.41
CA ASP A 962 42.54 10.47 -9.84
C ASP A 962 42.54 11.97 -10.14
N LYS A 963 43.21 12.78 -9.31
CA LYS A 963 43.30 14.23 -9.48
C LYS A 963 43.82 14.62 -10.89
N GLY A 964 42.88 14.87 -11.81
CA GLY A 964 43.09 15.25 -13.19
C GLY A 964 42.05 14.77 -14.19
N ALA A 965 41.14 13.88 -13.81
CA ALA A 965 40.17 13.26 -14.74
C ALA A 965 38.75 13.84 -14.63
N CYS A 966 38.44 14.64 -13.61
CA CYS A 966 37.11 15.27 -13.45
C CYS A 966 37.21 16.75 -13.27
#